data_e443a930f9f0e8c7b75fa359f59ef7b3
#
_entry.id   e443a930f9f0e8c7b75fa359f59ef7b3
#
_cell.length_a   1.000
_cell.length_b   1.000
_cell.length_c   1.000
_cell.angle_alpha   90.00
_cell.angle_beta   90.00
_cell.angle_gamma   90.00
#
_symmetry.space_group_name_H-M   'P 1'
#
loop_
_entity.id
_entity.type
_entity.pdbx_description
1 polymer ?
#
loop_
_entity_poly.entity_id
_entity_poly.type
_entity_poly.pdbx_seq_one_letter_code
_entity_poly.pdbx_strand_id
1 'polypeptide(L)'
;MSTDSKDRPFRVVWPLMISQTIGAFNDNAMKAMLPLMAAVQFGKASMDSVNQQVSILLIIPFVLFAPAAGWVTDRFSKKKVIVTALLGQLFGLGILGLALYNQSLEFSLAGFFILSVQSAFFSPAKKGILKELIGTQRLAKAVGFMEMLVMVGILGGAFAGAVVFDQMVESRGGWTAALFVCGFISSLAFFSWLIAWPIPETGVSGSKPFRPSVMIHHFRDLFYLLKRKELRYAALGDAWFWGVGGFFYLVLVKISGEVVAGKVGMGTLYGFWFLLLGVGIMVGSIFVAYLNRGRIEIGLSAIGALGMPLVFIGFCLSDPLSQVFNGLCLGLGFFGALFFVPLNGYIQDRAQENERGRVLAASNLLTQLVGILMILLHAYLSNIVGMSGKEELLVILIPAMVIGLLTLWSTLEDFFRAWFHMFLRVFYRINILGMENFPKEGGCLLVSNHLSYADPVFIGAAFPRKIRYLAYSGLASSYLLRFVFRLTQTLTVSPEKSLSSIKESVKRLKEGLPLCVFAEGGISRTGLVLPFMRGPILLAQKSDVPVIPVHLDGVWGSIFSMSQGCFFKKMPISFPYCVTVRVGQPFTPGAISQVTCQNAVMELGRLSFTERLKKKLLLKDLLNKNFFKRRDGLFFQTEDGTQILHTDFVRMVRRTGEEYPVYLKSWIEDIRGVIEGNQIKQNVVLSNWMRLQETHFWDYQKIKVMKADEIWLKQFLPWAGIMWGRSIYDQGDSYLLVSKTAQVSSPIITLSGLATKKGGIVTLNALSDSLTIPEQNESKQKVYKENTEGRLLVGFSTFEKEGASYILGLPNEEEVKISGFDEEGFVLSS
;
A
#
# COMPACT_ATOMS: atom_id res chain seq x y z
N MET A 1 7.03 -37.69 -1.64
CA MET A 1 7.37 -36.36 -2.22
C MET A 1 8.78 -36.04 -1.78
N SER A 2 9.74 -36.05 -2.69
CA SER A 2 11.17 -35.93 -2.38
C SER A 2 11.51 -34.54 -1.83
N THR A 3 12.32 -34.51 -0.81
CA THR A 3 12.89 -33.35 -0.11
C THR A 3 13.75 -32.44 -1.00
N ASP A 4 13.86 -32.75 -2.28
CA ASP A 4 14.80 -32.17 -3.25
C ASP A 4 14.32 -30.86 -3.92
N SER A 5 13.06 -30.47 -3.76
CA SER A 5 12.52 -29.27 -4.44
C SER A 5 12.74 -27.96 -3.67
N LYS A 6 13.08 -28.02 -2.38
CA LYS A 6 13.25 -26.82 -1.52
C LYS A 6 14.56 -26.05 -1.79
N ASP A 7 15.58 -26.71 -2.35
CA ASP A 7 16.93 -26.14 -2.49
C ASP A 7 17.32 -25.77 -3.93
N ARG A 8 16.43 -25.96 -4.90
CA ARG A 8 16.76 -25.61 -6.29
C ARG A 8 16.88 -24.09 -6.46
N PRO A 9 17.94 -23.60 -7.11
CA PRO A 9 18.13 -22.16 -7.33
C PRO A 9 17.05 -21.61 -8.27
N PHE A 10 16.64 -20.34 -8.11
CA PHE A 10 15.61 -19.69 -8.93
C PHE A 10 15.88 -19.74 -10.44
N ARG A 11 17.16 -19.80 -10.83
CA ARG A 11 17.59 -19.94 -12.24
C ARG A 11 17.04 -21.17 -12.98
N VAL A 12 16.57 -22.21 -12.27
CA VAL A 12 15.99 -23.42 -12.87
C VAL A 12 14.70 -23.13 -13.65
N VAL A 13 13.98 -22.05 -13.36
CA VAL A 13 12.74 -21.68 -14.06
C VAL A 13 12.97 -20.82 -15.30
N TRP A 14 14.16 -20.29 -15.53
CA TRP A 14 14.44 -19.42 -16.69
C TRP A 14 14.16 -20.06 -18.05
N PRO A 15 14.53 -21.33 -18.33
CA PRO A 15 14.20 -21.97 -19.59
C PRO A 15 12.70 -21.99 -19.89
N LEU A 16 11.89 -22.27 -18.86
CA LEU A 16 10.43 -22.20 -18.98
C LEU A 16 9.93 -20.77 -19.23
N MET A 17 10.46 -19.79 -18.51
CA MET A 17 10.05 -18.39 -18.62
C MET A 17 10.37 -17.84 -20.01
N ILE A 18 11.57 -18.11 -20.54
CA ILE A 18 12.00 -17.67 -21.87
C ILE A 18 11.13 -18.34 -22.95
N SER A 19 10.96 -19.68 -22.87
CA SER A 19 10.11 -20.40 -23.84
C SER A 19 8.67 -19.89 -23.85
N GLN A 20 8.13 -19.58 -22.68
CA GLN A 20 6.78 -19.02 -22.55
C GLN A 20 6.68 -17.62 -23.15
N THR A 21 7.69 -16.77 -22.94
CA THR A 21 7.72 -15.41 -23.51
C THR A 21 7.76 -15.44 -25.02
N ILE A 22 8.62 -16.33 -25.60
CA ILE A 22 8.72 -16.52 -27.05
C ILE A 22 7.41 -17.10 -27.61
N GLY A 23 6.78 -18.07 -26.95
CA GLY A 23 5.50 -18.59 -27.35
C GLY A 23 4.41 -17.53 -27.41
N ALA A 24 4.28 -16.72 -26.38
CA ALA A 24 3.33 -15.60 -26.34
C ALA A 24 3.64 -14.54 -27.42
N PHE A 25 4.90 -14.25 -27.69
CA PHE A 25 5.35 -13.39 -28.77
C PHE A 25 4.88 -13.94 -30.13
N ASN A 26 5.15 -15.20 -30.41
CA ASN A 26 4.82 -15.85 -31.68
C ASN A 26 3.31 -15.84 -31.97
N ASP A 27 2.49 -16.25 -30.98
CA ASP A 27 1.03 -16.29 -31.11
C ASP A 27 0.45 -14.91 -31.45
N ASN A 28 0.96 -13.86 -30.76
CA ASN A 28 0.48 -12.51 -30.96
C ASN A 28 1.05 -11.81 -32.21
N ALA A 29 2.27 -12.15 -32.65
CA ALA A 29 2.82 -11.69 -33.92
C ALA A 29 1.97 -12.22 -35.10
N MET A 30 1.58 -13.50 -35.06
CA MET A 30 0.70 -14.06 -36.10
C MET A 30 -0.71 -13.47 -36.04
N LYS A 31 -1.27 -13.33 -34.84
CA LYS A 31 -2.58 -12.69 -34.65
C LYS A 31 -2.62 -11.29 -35.25
N ALA A 32 -1.55 -10.52 -35.08
CA ALA A 32 -1.45 -9.16 -35.61
C ALA A 32 -1.25 -9.12 -37.13
N MET A 33 -0.44 -10.00 -37.68
CA MET A 33 -0.03 -10.03 -39.10
C MET A 33 -1.15 -10.48 -40.04
N LEU A 34 -1.94 -11.55 -39.68
CA LEU A 34 -2.94 -12.13 -40.60
C LEU A 34 -4.02 -11.13 -41.05
N PRO A 35 -4.61 -10.27 -40.18
CA PRO A 35 -5.54 -9.24 -40.59
C PRO A 35 -4.91 -8.19 -41.54
N LEU A 36 -3.66 -7.80 -41.27
CA LEU A 36 -2.93 -6.86 -42.13
C LEU A 36 -2.70 -7.43 -43.52
N MET A 37 -2.28 -8.69 -43.60
CA MET A 37 -2.12 -9.40 -44.88
C MET A 37 -3.43 -9.42 -45.65
N ALA A 38 -4.55 -9.74 -45.00
CA ALA A 38 -5.86 -9.76 -45.59
C ALA A 38 -6.29 -8.37 -46.11
N ALA A 39 -6.01 -7.32 -45.37
CA ALA A 39 -6.28 -5.94 -45.81
C ALA A 39 -5.55 -5.57 -47.14
N VAL A 40 -4.30 -5.99 -47.25
CA VAL A 40 -3.48 -5.71 -48.44
C VAL A 40 -3.92 -6.53 -49.65
N GLN A 41 -4.30 -7.81 -49.43
CA GLN A 41 -4.62 -8.73 -50.53
C GLN A 41 -6.06 -8.65 -51.03
N PHE A 42 -7.01 -8.52 -50.09
CA PHE A 42 -8.42 -8.60 -50.37
C PHE A 42 -9.21 -7.32 -50.08
N GLY A 43 -8.47 -6.26 -49.73
CA GLY A 43 -9.05 -4.97 -49.41
C GLY A 43 -9.42 -4.79 -47.93
N LYS A 44 -9.68 -3.54 -47.55
CA LYS A 44 -9.88 -3.11 -46.16
C LYS A 44 -11.02 -3.86 -45.44
N ALA A 45 -12.10 -4.15 -46.08
CA ALA A 45 -13.27 -4.86 -45.49
C ALA A 45 -12.90 -6.26 -44.99
N SER A 46 -11.94 -6.96 -45.62
CA SER A 46 -11.48 -8.28 -45.19
C SER A 46 -10.64 -8.26 -43.94
N MET A 47 -10.04 -7.13 -43.57
CA MET A 47 -9.21 -6.95 -42.38
C MET A 47 -10.03 -7.23 -41.09
N ASP A 48 -11.20 -6.59 -40.96
CA ASP A 48 -12.07 -6.75 -39.79
C ASP A 48 -12.61 -8.19 -39.68
N SER A 49 -13.04 -8.78 -40.83
CA SER A 49 -13.51 -10.15 -40.84
C SER A 49 -12.43 -11.16 -40.44
N VAL A 50 -11.22 -11.03 -40.97
CA VAL A 50 -10.09 -11.90 -40.62
C VAL A 50 -9.66 -11.70 -39.17
N ASN A 51 -9.65 -10.45 -38.66
CA ASN A 51 -9.32 -10.15 -37.26
C ASN A 51 -10.32 -10.80 -36.29
N GLN A 52 -11.60 -10.79 -36.62
CA GLN A 52 -12.63 -11.49 -35.87
C GLN A 52 -12.44 -13.01 -35.90
N GLN A 53 -12.19 -13.59 -37.08
CA GLN A 53 -11.93 -15.03 -37.24
C GLN A 53 -10.70 -15.48 -36.44
N VAL A 54 -9.58 -14.79 -36.58
CA VAL A 54 -8.33 -15.07 -35.84
C VAL A 54 -8.56 -14.99 -34.32
N SER A 55 -9.33 -13.99 -33.87
CA SER A 55 -9.63 -13.84 -32.43
C SER A 55 -10.52 -14.97 -31.91
N ILE A 56 -11.50 -15.43 -32.68
CA ILE A 56 -12.33 -16.58 -32.32
C ILE A 56 -11.52 -17.88 -32.34
N LEU A 57 -10.72 -18.11 -33.40
CA LEU A 57 -9.85 -19.29 -33.54
C LEU A 57 -8.82 -19.39 -32.43
N LEU A 58 -8.39 -18.27 -31.83
CA LEU A 58 -7.52 -18.26 -30.67
C LEU A 58 -8.24 -18.77 -29.40
N ILE A 59 -9.51 -18.41 -29.21
CA ILE A 59 -10.26 -18.66 -27.96
C ILE A 59 -10.90 -20.06 -27.95
N ILE A 60 -11.46 -20.51 -29.06
CA ILE A 60 -12.23 -21.79 -29.17
C ILE A 60 -11.44 -22.99 -28.59
N PRO A 61 -10.12 -23.18 -28.88
CA PRO A 61 -9.38 -24.31 -28.35
C PRO A 61 -9.28 -24.31 -26.81
N PHE A 62 -9.20 -23.14 -26.18
CA PHE A 62 -9.19 -23.03 -24.71
C PHE A 62 -10.55 -23.42 -24.10
N VAL A 63 -11.66 -23.16 -24.77
CA VAL A 63 -13.00 -23.60 -24.32
C VAL A 63 -13.18 -25.09 -24.49
N LEU A 64 -12.78 -25.63 -25.67
CA LEU A 64 -13.02 -27.04 -26.02
C LEU A 64 -12.00 -27.98 -25.38
N PHE A 65 -10.73 -27.67 -25.40
CA PHE A 65 -9.64 -28.59 -25.04
C PHE A 65 -9.07 -28.42 -23.65
N ALA A 66 -9.40 -27.32 -22.89
CA ALA A 66 -8.84 -27.09 -21.56
C ALA A 66 -8.98 -28.27 -20.60
N PRO A 67 -10.14 -28.99 -20.52
CA PRO A 67 -10.25 -30.15 -19.62
C PRO A 67 -9.37 -31.33 -20.06
N ALA A 68 -9.27 -31.58 -21.37
CA ALA A 68 -8.40 -32.61 -21.92
C ALA A 68 -6.90 -32.26 -21.69
N ALA A 69 -6.54 -31.00 -21.87
CA ALA A 69 -5.18 -30.49 -21.61
C ALA A 69 -4.79 -30.65 -20.13
N GLY A 70 -5.73 -30.38 -19.21
CA GLY A 70 -5.57 -30.62 -17.78
C GLY A 70 -5.30 -32.11 -17.48
N TRP A 71 -6.13 -33.01 -18.03
CA TRP A 71 -5.94 -34.44 -17.86
C TRP A 71 -4.56 -34.94 -18.42
N VAL A 72 -4.16 -34.46 -19.59
CA VAL A 72 -2.85 -34.79 -20.19
C VAL A 72 -1.72 -34.33 -19.26
N THR A 73 -1.82 -33.12 -18.71
CA THR A 73 -0.83 -32.55 -17.80
C THR A 73 -0.70 -33.32 -16.49
N ASP A 74 -1.78 -33.91 -15.99
CA ASP A 74 -1.76 -34.74 -14.77
C ASP A 74 -1.22 -36.16 -15.03
N ARG A 75 -1.47 -36.69 -16.24
CA ARG A 75 -1.08 -38.07 -16.60
C ARG A 75 0.35 -38.19 -17.08
N PHE A 76 0.91 -37.18 -17.68
CA PHE A 76 2.27 -37.21 -18.24
C PHE A 76 3.19 -36.24 -17.48
N SER A 77 4.51 -36.47 -17.58
CA SER A 77 5.49 -35.52 -17.07
C SER A 77 5.27 -34.15 -17.71
N LYS A 78 5.13 -33.11 -16.89
CA LYS A 78 4.84 -31.74 -17.36
C LYS A 78 5.92 -31.24 -18.31
N LYS A 79 7.20 -31.62 -18.11
CA LYS A 79 8.27 -31.36 -19.05
C LYS A 79 7.97 -31.95 -20.44
N LYS A 80 7.58 -33.26 -20.49
CA LYS A 80 7.26 -33.88 -21.76
C LYS A 80 6.12 -33.19 -22.48
N VAL A 81 5.06 -32.82 -21.75
CA VAL A 81 3.94 -32.05 -22.31
C VAL A 81 4.40 -30.71 -22.88
N ILE A 82 5.26 -29.99 -22.18
CA ILE A 82 5.81 -28.69 -22.62
C ILE A 82 6.64 -28.87 -23.90
N VAL A 83 7.60 -29.79 -23.91
CA VAL A 83 8.49 -30.01 -25.08
C VAL A 83 7.70 -30.49 -26.30
N THR A 84 6.70 -31.38 -26.10
CA THR A 84 5.82 -31.87 -27.18
C THR A 84 4.93 -30.74 -27.71
N ALA A 85 4.39 -29.91 -26.84
CA ALA A 85 3.60 -28.75 -27.25
C ALA A 85 4.41 -27.76 -28.08
N LEU A 86 5.67 -27.46 -27.70
CA LEU A 86 6.55 -26.59 -28.48
C LEU A 86 6.94 -27.19 -29.83
N LEU A 87 7.08 -28.53 -29.93
CA LEU A 87 7.25 -29.23 -31.21
C LEU A 87 5.97 -29.09 -32.07
N GLY A 88 4.79 -29.21 -31.44
CA GLY A 88 3.50 -28.93 -32.08
C GLY A 88 3.37 -27.50 -32.61
N GLN A 89 3.99 -26.52 -31.93
CA GLN A 89 4.06 -25.13 -32.41
C GLN A 89 4.86 -25.04 -33.73
N LEU A 90 6.03 -25.71 -33.79
CA LEU A 90 6.84 -25.74 -35.03
C LEU A 90 6.08 -26.39 -36.18
N PHE A 91 5.37 -27.50 -35.92
CA PHE A 91 4.55 -28.14 -36.92
C PHE A 91 3.43 -27.24 -37.43
N GLY A 92 2.71 -26.58 -36.53
CA GLY A 92 1.64 -25.61 -36.88
C GLY A 92 2.18 -24.43 -37.69
N LEU A 93 3.36 -23.89 -37.34
CA LEU A 93 4.02 -22.83 -38.10
C LEU A 93 4.46 -23.31 -39.48
N GLY A 94 4.91 -24.57 -39.61
CA GLY A 94 5.23 -25.19 -40.92
C GLY A 94 3.99 -25.26 -41.81
N ILE A 95 2.85 -25.70 -41.31
CA ILE A 95 1.57 -25.72 -42.06
C ILE A 95 1.15 -24.32 -42.47
N LEU A 96 1.23 -23.36 -41.55
CA LEU A 96 0.92 -21.96 -41.79
C LEU A 96 1.85 -21.37 -42.87
N GLY A 97 3.17 -21.64 -42.79
CA GLY A 97 4.13 -21.20 -43.80
C GLY A 97 3.83 -21.77 -45.19
N LEU A 98 3.47 -23.05 -45.28
CA LEU A 98 3.05 -23.68 -46.55
C LEU A 98 1.74 -23.06 -47.08
N ALA A 99 0.79 -22.74 -46.23
CA ALA A 99 -0.44 -22.06 -46.60
C ALA A 99 -0.20 -20.66 -47.14
N LEU A 100 0.69 -19.88 -46.49
CA LEU A 100 1.09 -18.55 -46.95
C LEU A 100 1.87 -18.60 -48.26
N TYR A 101 2.72 -19.60 -48.47
CA TYR A 101 3.45 -19.84 -49.71
C TYR A 101 2.46 -20.14 -50.86
N ASN A 102 1.42 -20.95 -50.61
CA ASN A 102 0.40 -21.24 -51.61
C ASN A 102 -0.69 -20.14 -51.69
N GLN A 103 -0.53 -19.05 -51.01
CA GLN A 103 -1.41 -17.88 -51.07
C GLN A 103 -2.87 -18.21 -50.67
N SER A 104 -3.08 -19.12 -49.73
CA SER A 104 -4.40 -19.53 -49.28
C SER A 104 -4.72 -18.99 -47.86
N LEU A 105 -5.72 -18.11 -47.78
CA LEU A 105 -6.18 -17.56 -46.52
C LEU A 105 -6.81 -18.64 -45.63
N GLU A 106 -7.65 -19.52 -46.20
CA GLU A 106 -8.36 -20.57 -45.47
C GLU A 106 -7.40 -21.55 -44.81
N PHE A 107 -6.38 -22.02 -45.51
CA PHE A 107 -5.37 -22.89 -44.96
C PHE A 107 -4.45 -22.14 -43.95
N SER A 108 -4.25 -20.83 -44.12
CA SER A 108 -3.55 -20.03 -43.14
C SER A 108 -4.32 -19.91 -41.83
N LEU A 109 -5.64 -19.73 -41.88
CA LEU A 109 -6.51 -19.75 -40.69
C LEU A 109 -6.54 -21.13 -40.03
N ALA A 110 -6.53 -22.21 -40.78
CA ALA A 110 -6.43 -23.57 -40.26
C ALA A 110 -5.09 -23.83 -39.55
N GLY A 111 -3.97 -23.36 -40.13
CA GLY A 111 -2.67 -23.40 -39.48
C GLY A 111 -2.63 -22.62 -38.17
N PHE A 112 -3.26 -21.44 -38.15
CA PHE A 112 -3.39 -20.64 -36.93
C PHE A 112 -4.25 -21.33 -35.86
N PHE A 113 -5.31 -22.03 -36.26
CA PHE A 113 -6.10 -22.84 -35.32
C PHE A 113 -5.29 -23.97 -34.69
N ILE A 114 -4.40 -24.65 -35.43
CA ILE A 114 -3.52 -25.68 -34.91
C ILE A 114 -2.55 -25.08 -33.85
N LEU A 115 -2.00 -23.87 -34.10
CA LEU A 115 -1.19 -23.14 -33.14
C LEU A 115 -1.98 -22.83 -31.86
N SER A 116 -3.23 -22.43 -32.00
CA SER A 116 -4.12 -22.13 -30.86
C SER A 116 -4.45 -23.39 -30.04
N VAL A 117 -4.65 -24.53 -30.68
CA VAL A 117 -4.84 -25.84 -30.01
C VAL A 117 -3.58 -26.20 -29.18
N GLN A 118 -2.39 -26.05 -29.76
CA GLN A 118 -1.13 -26.30 -29.07
C GLN A 118 -0.99 -25.42 -27.81
N SER A 119 -1.30 -24.14 -27.93
CA SER A 119 -1.25 -23.18 -26.81
C SER A 119 -2.23 -23.55 -25.69
N ALA A 120 -3.40 -24.13 -26.00
CA ALA A 120 -4.35 -24.61 -25.01
C ALA A 120 -3.79 -25.80 -24.20
N PHE A 121 -3.06 -26.75 -24.83
CA PHE A 121 -2.39 -27.86 -24.13
C PHE A 121 -1.15 -27.41 -23.33
N PHE A 122 -0.42 -26.42 -23.79
CA PHE A 122 0.75 -25.87 -23.12
C PHE A 122 0.39 -25.15 -21.80
N SER A 123 -0.76 -24.47 -21.77
CA SER A 123 -1.18 -23.57 -20.66
C SER A 123 -1.23 -24.24 -19.28
N PRO A 124 -1.88 -25.40 -19.04
CA PRO A 124 -1.94 -26.01 -17.72
C PRO A 124 -0.58 -26.60 -17.30
N ALA A 125 0.23 -27.12 -18.24
CA ALA A 125 1.54 -27.69 -17.96
C ALA A 125 2.51 -26.64 -17.42
N LYS A 126 2.59 -25.44 -18.03
CA LYS A 126 3.45 -24.34 -17.60
C LYS A 126 3.12 -23.83 -16.20
N LYS A 127 1.84 -23.72 -15.85
CA LYS A 127 1.41 -23.28 -14.50
C LYS A 127 1.67 -24.34 -13.45
N GLY A 128 1.44 -25.61 -13.77
CA GLY A 128 1.63 -26.73 -12.85
C GLY A 128 3.10 -27.02 -12.51
N ILE A 129 4.01 -26.91 -13.48
CA ILE A 129 5.43 -27.27 -13.29
C ILE A 129 6.16 -26.30 -12.35
N LEU A 130 5.78 -25.02 -12.29
CA LEU A 130 6.44 -24.01 -11.46
C LEU A 130 6.49 -24.42 -9.99
N LYS A 131 5.37 -24.91 -9.43
CA LYS A 131 5.30 -25.35 -8.03
C LYS A 131 6.23 -26.53 -7.76
N GLU A 132 6.38 -27.44 -8.73
CA GLU A 132 7.24 -28.61 -8.62
C GLU A 132 8.74 -28.27 -8.73
N LEU A 133 9.08 -27.21 -9.48
CA LEU A 133 10.47 -26.78 -9.66
C LEU A 133 11.03 -26.02 -8.44
N ILE A 134 10.26 -25.14 -7.80
CA ILE A 134 10.77 -24.19 -6.79
C ILE A 134 10.03 -24.20 -5.45
N GLY A 135 9.05 -25.08 -5.29
CA GLY A 135 8.23 -25.19 -4.06
C GLY A 135 7.29 -24.00 -3.82
N THR A 136 6.51 -24.07 -2.73
CA THR A 136 5.46 -23.08 -2.43
C THR A 136 5.97 -21.72 -1.98
N GLN A 137 7.12 -21.66 -1.29
CA GLN A 137 7.64 -20.41 -0.73
C GLN A 137 8.04 -19.36 -1.79
N ARG A 138 8.54 -19.82 -2.94
CA ARG A 138 9.01 -18.96 -4.03
C ARG A 138 8.01 -18.86 -5.19
N LEU A 139 6.91 -19.64 -5.12
CA LEU A 139 5.92 -19.76 -6.19
C LEU A 139 5.33 -18.41 -6.60
N ALA A 140 4.88 -17.59 -5.64
CA ALA A 140 4.26 -16.29 -5.93
C ALA A 140 5.20 -15.35 -6.71
N LYS A 141 6.49 -15.32 -6.32
CA LYS A 141 7.51 -14.53 -7.04
C LYS A 141 7.71 -15.03 -8.48
N ALA A 142 7.77 -16.35 -8.68
CA ALA A 142 7.98 -16.93 -10.00
C ALA A 142 6.77 -16.75 -10.92
N VAL A 143 5.54 -16.90 -10.39
CA VAL A 143 4.30 -16.63 -11.15
C VAL A 143 4.26 -15.16 -11.56
N GLY A 144 4.50 -14.23 -10.65
CA GLY A 144 4.52 -12.80 -10.99
C GLY A 144 5.55 -12.44 -12.07
N PHE A 145 6.75 -13.02 -11.99
CA PHE A 145 7.79 -12.81 -12.99
C PHE A 145 7.41 -13.42 -14.35
N MET A 146 6.81 -14.62 -14.35
CA MET A 146 6.36 -15.29 -15.56
C MET A 146 5.24 -14.49 -16.26
N GLU A 147 4.23 -14.02 -15.51
CA GLU A 147 3.14 -13.23 -16.09
C GLU A 147 3.65 -11.88 -16.65
N MET A 148 4.60 -11.23 -15.99
CA MET A 148 5.26 -10.03 -16.51
C MET A 148 5.95 -10.30 -17.87
N LEU A 149 6.74 -11.37 -17.97
CA LEU A 149 7.43 -11.74 -19.19
C LEU A 149 6.46 -12.16 -20.30
N VAL A 150 5.37 -12.82 -19.96
CA VAL A 150 4.28 -13.14 -20.92
C VAL A 150 3.67 -11.88 -21.49
N MET A 151 3.40 -10.86 -20.67
CA MET A 151 2.89 -9.58 -21.15
C MET A 151 3.88 -8.90 -22.10
N VAL A 152 5.18 -8.92 -21.78
CA VAL A 152 6.21 -8.43 -22.71
C VAL A 152 6.17 -9.19 -24.04
N GLY A 153 6.01 -10.53 -24.00
CA GLY A 153 5.86 -11.38 -25.19
C GLY A 153 4.62 -10.99 -26.01
N ILE A 154 3.45 -10.86 -25.38
CA ILE A 154 2.20 -10.50 -26.05
C ILE A 154 2.32 -9.16 -26.77
N LEU A 155 2.77 -8.13 -26.06
CA LEU A 155 2.85 -6.77 -26.57
C LEU A 155 3.96 -6.62 -27.64
N GLY A 156 5.13 -7.20 -27.34
CA GLY A 156 6.28 -7.18 -28.23
C GLY A 156 5.99 -7.96 -29.53
N GLY A 157 5.31 -9.11 -29.43
CA GLY A 157 4.90 -9.90 -30.59
C GLY A 157 3.92 -9.18 -31.48
N ALA A 158 2.85 -8.63 -30.92
CA ALA A 158 1.87 -7.86 -31.67
C ALA A 158 2.48 -6.66 -32.38
N PHE A 159 3.30 -5.87 -31.67
CA PHE A 159 3.98 -4.71 -32.24
C PHE A 159 5.02 -5.11 -33.31
N ALA A 160 5.95 -6.02 -32.98
CA ALA A 160 7.00 -6.41 -33.90
C ALA A 160 6.46 -7.10 -35.15
N GLY A 161 5.46 -8.01 -35.00
CA GLY A 161 4.81 -8.66 -36.15
C GLY A 161 4.17 -7.66 -37.11
N ALA A 162 3.50 -6.66 -36.57
CA ALA A 162 2.87 -5.62 -37.35
C ALA A 162 3.91 -4.71 -38.05
N VAL A 163 4.93 -4.25 -37.35
CA VAL A 163 5.99 -3.37 -37.91
C VAL A 163 6.81 -4.08 -38.96
N VAL A 164 7.23 -5.33 -38.70
CA VAL A 164 8.01 -6.11 -39.69
C VAL A 164 7.17 -6.36 -40.95
N PHE A 165 5.87 -6.66 -40.81
CA PHE A 165 4.96 -6.80 -41.92
C PHE A 165 4.88 -5.51 -42.74
N ASP A 166 4.62 -4.35 -42.11
CA ASP A 166 4.50 -3.05 -42.76
C ASP A 166 5.78 -2.67 -43.55
N GLN A 167 6.96 -2.95 -42.96
CA GLN A 167 8.25 -2.66 -43.64
C GLN A 167 8.51 -3.54 -44.87
N MET A 168 8.01 -4.78 -44.85
CA MET A 168 8.25 -5.73 -45.94
C MET A 168 7.19 -5.66 -47.04
N VAL A 169 5.97 -5.21 -46.75
CA VAL A 169 4.84 -5.27 -47.68
C VAL A 169 5.02 -4.36 -48.91
N GLU A 170 5.64 -3.19 -48.77
CA GLU A 170 5.87 -2.27 -49.88
C GLU A 170 6.79 -2.86 -50.97
N SER A 171 7.82 -3.60 -50.54
CA SER A 171 8.83 -4.14 -51.48
C SER A 171 8.52 -5.54 -51.97
N ARG A 172 7.73 -6.34 -51.25
CA ARG A 172 7.57 -7.78 -51.52
C ARG A 172 6.13 -8.27 -51.65
N GLY A 173 5.14 -7.43 -51.41
CA GLY A 173 3.72 -7.78 -51.42
C GLY A 173 3.30 -8.52 -50.15
N GLY A 174 1.97 -8.61 -49.91
CA GLY A 174 1.40 -9.05 -48.66
C GLY A 174 1.69 -10.52 -48.27
N TRP A 175 1.58 -11.46 -49.22
CA TRP A 175 1.86 -12.90 -48.97
C TRP A 175 3.33 -13.15 -48.62
N THR A 176 4.26 -12.51 -49.35
CA THR A 176 5.71 -12.65 -49.11
C THR A 176 6.12 -12.01 -47.79
N ALA A 177 5.55 -10.83 -47.47
CA ALA A 177 5.79 -10.19 -46.18
C ALA A 177 5.29 -11.07 -45.01
N ALA A 178 4.09 -11.66 -45.16
CA ALA A 178 3.54 -12.59 -44.16
C ALA A 178 4.38 -13.88 -43.98
N LEU A 179 4.87 -14.43 -45.10
CA LEU A 179 5.78 -15.59 -45.09
C LEU A 179 7.10 -15.26 -44.39
N PHE A 180 7.64 -14.04 -44.58
CA PHE A 180 8.87 -13.60 -43.92
C PHE A 180 8.68 -13.48 -42.39
N VAL A 181 7.58 -12.87 -41.95
CA VAL A 181 7.21 -12.84 -40.51
C VAL A 181 7.05 -14.26 -39.95
N CYS A 182 6.38 -15.16 -40.68
CA CYS A 182 6.21 -16.56 -40.29
C CYS A 182 7.57 -17.28 -40.16
N GLY A 183 8.51 -17.07 -41.09
CA GLY A 183 9.87 -17.59 -41.04
C GLY A 183 10.66 -17.10 -39.81
N PHE A 184 10.55 -15.83 -39.51
CA PHE A 184 11.18 -15.23 -38.34
C PHE A 184 10.67 -15.85 -37.02
N ILE A 185 9.36 -15.91 -36.84
CA ILE A 185 8.79 -16.50 -35.62
C ILE A 185 9.01 -18.03 -35.55
N SER A 186 9.11 -18.71 -36.70
CA SER A 186 9.49 -20.14 -36.74
C SER A 186 10.91 -20.37 -36.22
N SER A 187 11.83 -19.47 -36.54
CA SER A 187 13.19 -19.49 -35.98
C SER A 187 13.16 -19.29 -34.46
N LEU A 188 12.39 -18.33 -33.96
CA LEU A 188 12.21 -18.12 -32.50
C LEU A 188 11.56 -19.35 -31.83
N ALA A 189 10.56 -19.96 -32.45
CA ALA A 189 9.91 -21.18 -31.94
C ALA A 189 10.90 -22.35 -31.85
N PHE A 190 11.80 -22.50 -32.83
CA PHE A 190 12.86 -23.50 -32.81
C PHE A 190 13.82 -23.28 -31.63
N PHE A 191 14.28 -22.04 -31.43
CA PHE A 191 15.11 -21.71 -30.25
C PHE A 191 14.34 -21.93 -28.93
N SER A 192 13.07 -21.58 -28.88
CA SER A 192 12.22 -21.84 -27.71
C SER A 192 12.14 -23.34 -27.36
N TRP A 193 11.99 -24.19 -28.37
CA TRP A 193 11.98 -25.65 -28.23
C TRP A 193 13.32 -26.18 -27.69
N LEU A 194 14.47 -25.70 -28.21
CA LEU A 194 15.80 -26.05 -27.70
C LEU A 194 16.00 -25.60 -26.26
N ILE A 195 15.59 -24.36 -25.91
CA ILE A 195 15.71 -23.79 -24.57
C ILE A 195 14.85 -24.57 -23.56
N ALA A 196 13.77 -25.22 -23.98
CA ALA A 196 12.92 -26.03 -23.09
C ALA A 196 13.53 -27.38 -22.67
N TRP A 197 14.55 -27.90 -23.37
CA TRP A 197 15.16 -29.19 -23.07
C TRP A 197 15.81 -29.28 -21.68
N PRO A 198 16.53 -28.29 -21.15
CA PRO A 198 17.10 -28.30 -19.81
C PRO A 198 16.09 -28.26 -18.66
N ILE A 199 14.79 -28.06 -18.93
CA ILE A 199 13.77 -28.10 -17.88
C ILE A 199 13.84 -29.43 -17.16
N PRO A 200 13.97 -29.50 -15.82
CA PRO A 200 14.02 -30.74 -15.08
C PRO A 200 12.74 -31.58 -15.24
N GLU A 201 12.87 -32.89 -15.25
CA GLU A 201 11.71 -33.76 -15.22
C GLU A 201 10.99 -33.68 -13.89
N THR A 202 9.67 -33.72 -13.96
CA THR A 202 8.77 -33.65 -12.81
C THR A 202 7.94 -34.93 -12.71
N GLY A 203 7.48 -35.23 -11.50
CA GLY A 203 6.66 -36.41 -11.24
C GLY A 203 5.31 -36.40 -11.96
N VAL A 204 4.70 -37.55 -12.10
CA VAL A 204 3.36 -37.74 -12.63
C VAL A 204 2.37 -37.72 -11.47
N SER A 205 1.30 -36.92 -11.55
CA SER A 205 0.37 -36.70 -10.44
C SER A 205 -0.88 -37.60 -10.49
N GLY A 206 -1.25 -38.12 -11.66
CA GLY A 206 -2.51 -38.83 -11.85
C GLY A 206 -2.44 -40.16 -12.60
N SER A 207 -3.24 -41.14 -12.15
CA SER A 207 -3.40 -42.43 -12.78
C SER A 207 -4.81 -42.69 -13.36
N LYS A 208 -5.71 -41.70 -13.23
CA LYS A 208 -7.12 -41.87 -13.62
C LYS A 208 -7.30 -41.93 -15.16
N PRO A 209 -8.12 -42.87 -15.70
CA PRO A 209 -8.39 -42.89 -17.13
C PRO A 209 -9.21 -41.64 -17.55
N PHE A 210 -9.04 -41.25 -18.82
CA PHE A 210 -9.85 -40.18 -19.40
C PHE A 210 -11.32 -40.59 -19.43
N ARG A 211 -12.19 -39.75 -18.86
CA ARG A 211 -13.64 -39.88 -18.92
C ARG A 211 -14.20 -38.67 -19.66
N PRO A 212 -14.96 -38.84 -20.75
CA PRO A 212 -15.57 -37.72 -21.50
C PRO A 212 -16.44 -36.78 -20.63
N SER A 213 -16.95 -37.29 -19.50
CA SER A 213 -17.66 -36.47 -18.51
C SER A 213 -16.85 -35.32 -17.93
N VAL A 214 -15.52 -35.35 -18.01
CA VAL A 214 -14.65 -34.25 -17.57
C VAL A 214 -14.97 -32.96 -18.35
N MET A 215 -15.33 -33.06 -19.62
CA MET A 215 -15.73 -31.91 -20.44
C MET A 215 -17.00 -31.24 -19.92
N ILE A 216 -17.99 -32.00 -19.41
CA ILE A 216 -19.22 -31.46 -18.84
C ILE A 216 -19.01 -30.91 -17.44
N HIS A 217 -18.11 -31.49 -16.65
CA HIS A 217 -17.78 -31.02 -15.31
C HIS A 217 -17.24 -29.58 -15.30
N HIS A 218 -16.55 -29.20 -16.36
CA HIS A 218 -16.01 -27.84 -16.52
C HIS A 218 -17.11 -26.77 -16.53
N PHE A 219 -18.21 -27.02 -17.24
CA PHE A 219 -19.37 -26.13 -17.21
C PHE A 219 -20.12 -26.15 -15.87
N ARG A 220 -20.16 -27.31 -15.19
CA ARG A 220 -20.72 -27.41 -13.83
C ARG A 220 -19.95 -26.60 -12.83
N ASP A 221 -18.62 -26.54 -12.95
CA ASP A 221 -17.79 -25.74 -12.09
C ASP A 221 -18.00 -24.23 -12.32
N LEU A 222 -18.34 -23.81 -13.53
CA LEU A 222 -18.77 -22.43 -13.81
C LEU A 222 -20.06 -22.07 -13.06
N PHE A 223 -21.08 -22.93 -13.08
CA PHE A 223 -22.31 -22.70 -12.31
C PHE A 223 -22.07 -22.68 -10.82
N TYR A 224 -21.16 -23.51 -10.32
CA TYR A 224 -20.73 -23.48 -8.92
C TYR A 224 -20.10 -22.15 -8.54
N LEU A 225 -19.18 -21.61 -9.35
CA LEU A 225 -18.56 -20.29 -9.17
C LEU A 225 -19.61 -19.16 -9.11
N LEU A 226 -20.56 -19.16 -10.06
CA LEU A 226 -21.60 -18.14 -10.16
C LEU A 226 -22.63 -18.18 -9.01
N LYS A 227 -22.81 -19.32 -8.35
CA LYS A 227 -23.66 -19.45 -7.15
C LYS A 227 -22.99 -18.86 -5.90
N ARG A 228 -21.67 -18.76 -5.85
CA ARG A 228 -20.95 -18.19 -4.70
C ARG A 228 -20.96 -16.66 -4.73
N LYS A 229 -21.78 -16.07 -3.86
CA LYS A 229 -21.96 -14.59 -3.78
C LYS A 229 -20.63 -13.84 -3.62
N GLU A 230 -19.69 -14.42 -2.87
CA GLU A 230 -18.39 -13.80 -2.57
C GLU A 230 -17.46 -13.72 -3.80
N LEU A 231 -17.49 -14.72 -4.68
CA LEU A 231 -16.57 -14.84 -5.82
C LEU A 231 -17.16 -14.36 -7.15
N ARG A 232 -18.48 -14.47 -7.34
CA ARG A 232 -19.12 -14.21 -8.64
C ARG A 232 -18.89 -12.81 -9.17
N TYR A 233 -18.95 -11.77 -8.28
CA TYR A 233 -18.75 -10.39 -8.73
C TYR A 233 -17.33 -10.14 -9.17
N ALA A 234 -16.35 -10.71 -8.45
CA ALA A 234 -14.96 -10.62 -8.85
C ALA A 234 -14.68 -11.37 -10.16
N ALA A 235 -15.26 -12.57 -10.33
CA ALA A 235 -15.11 -13.35 -11.55
C ALA A 235 -15.80 -12.71 -12.77
N LEU A 236 -16.99 -12.12 -12.59
CA LEU A 236 -17.67 -11.35 -13.63
C LEU A 236 -16.87 -10.08 -14.02
N GLY A 237 -16.30 -9.40 -13.03
CA GLY A 237 -15.44 -8.24 -13.28
C GLY A 237 -14.16 -8.62 -14.03
N ASP A 238 -13.52 -9.72 -13.65
CA ASP A 238 -12.35 -10.28 -14.35
C ASP A 238 -12.67 -10.62 -15.81
N ALA A 239 -13.79 -11.35 -16.03
CA ALA A 239 -14.25 -11.69 -17.37
C ALA A 239 -14.62 -10.46 -18.21
N TRP A 240 -15.26 -9.46 -17.61
CA TRP A 240 -15.56 -8.19 -18.25
C TRP A 240 -14.30 -7.47 -18.71
N PHE A 241 -13.28 -7.36 -17.86
CA PHE A 241 -12.01 -6.71 -18.22
C PHE A 241 -11.37 -7.34 -19.46
N TRP A 242 -11.25 -8.66 -19.48
CA TRP A 242 -10.65 -9.36 -20.62
C TRP A 242 -11.51 -9.29 -21.88
N GLY A 243 -12.84 -9.35 -21.70
CA GLY A 243 -13.77 -9.19 -22.82
C GLY A 243 -13.70 -7.80 -23.46
N VAL A 244 -13.75 -6.74 -22.64
CA VAL A 244 -13.60 -5.35 -23.12
C VAL A 244 -12.21 -5.11 -23.71
N GLY A 245 -11.16 -5.68 -23.13
CA GLY A 245 -9.81 -5.61 -23.68
C GLY A 245 -9.72 -6.23 -25.09
N GLY A 246 -10.36 -7.40 -25.29
CA GLY A 246 -10.48 -8.04 -26.60
C GLY A 246 -11.30 -7.22 -27.60
N PHE A 247 -12.44 -6.68 -27.18
CA PHE A 247 -13.26 -5.77 -27.98
C PHE A 247 -12.48 -4.53 -28.39
N PHE A 248 -11.83 -3.87 -27.44
CA PHE A 248 -11.05 -2.67 -27.71
C PHE A 248 -9.88 -2.93 -28.65
N TYR A 249 -9.23 -4.10 -28.57
CA TYR A 249 -8.21 -4.50 -29.53
C TYR A 249 -8.77 -4.55 -30.96
N LEU A 250 -9.96 -5.15 -31.17
CA LEU A 250 -10.62 -5.22 -32.47
C LEU A 250 -10.95 -3.81 -33.00
N VAL A 251 -11.48 -2.95 -32.12
CA VAL A 251 -11.80 -1.56 -32.45
C VAL A 251 -10.54 -0.74 -32.80
N LEU A 252 -9.43 -0.94 -32.09
CA LEU A 252 -8.15 -0.25 -32.44
C LEU A 252 -7.64 -0.62 -33.83
N VAL A 253 -7.72 -1.92 -34.17
CA VAL A 253 -7.38 -2.40 -35.51
C VAL A 253 -8.26 -1.71 -36.57
N LYS A 254 -9.58 -1.66 -36.30
CA LYS A 254 -10.54 -1.00 -37.20
C LYS A 254 -10.26 0.51 -37.36
N ILE A 255 -10.07 1.25 -36.24
CA ILE A 255 -9.73 2.68 -36.27
C ILE A 255 -8.44 2.92 -37.07
N SER A 256 -7.41 2.07 -36.88
CA SER A 256 -6.15 2.21 -37.65
C SER A 256 -6.38 2.11 -39.15
N GLY A 257 -7.23 1.15 -39.57
CA GLY A 257 -7.65 1.02 -40.97
C GLY A 257 -8.48 2.20 -41.49
N GLU A 258 -9.35 2.79 -40.65
CA GLU A 258 -10.14 3.98 -40.99
C GLU A 258 -9.28 5.22 -41.19
N VAL A 259 -8.27 5.41 -40.35
CA VAL A 259 -7.40 6.61 -40.35
C VAL A 259 -6.35 6.56 -41.47
N VAL A 260 -5.71 5.41 -41.69
CA VAL A 260 -4.63 5.26 -42.67
C VAL A 260 -5.16 5.03 -44.11
N ALA A 261 -6.48 4.78 -44.25
CA ALA A 261 -7.17 4.68 -45.56
C ALA A 261 -6.51 3.69 -46.51
N GLY A 262 -6.03 2.56 -46.06
CA GLY A 262 -5.41 1.52 -46.87
C GLY A 262 -3.97 1.77 -47.30
N LYS A 263 -3.31 2.81 -46.78
CA LYS A 263 -1.87 3.04 -46.94
C LYS A 263 -1.06 2.11 -45.99
N VAL A 264 0.22 1.93 -46.35
CA VAL A 264 1.18 1.24 -45.48
C VAL A 264 1.33 2.00 -44.14
N GLY A 265 1.49 1.27 -43.02
CA GLY A 265 1.63 1.85 -41.68
C GLY A 265 0.45 1.60 -40.75
N MET A 266 -0.65 0.94 -41.19
CA MET A 266 -1.76 0.56 -40.35
C MET A 266 -1.31 -0.31 -39.16
N GLY A 267 -0.47 -1.30 -39.44
CA GLY A 267 0.04 -2.24 -38.46
C GLY A 267 0.92 -1.55 -37.42
N THR A 268 1.79 -0.68 -37.85
CA THR A 268 2.65 0.13 -36.99
C THR A 268 1.81 0.98 -36.03
N LEU A 269 0.75 1.62 -36.57
CA LEU A 269 -0.10 2.51 -35.78
C LEU A 269 -0.86 1.77 -34.65
N TYR A 270 -1.62 0.71 -34.97
CA TYR A 270 -2.36 -0.02 -33.95
C TYR A 270 -1.42 -0.80 -33.01
N GLY A 271 -0.31 -1.32 -33.52
CA GLY A 271 0.71 -1.97 -32.71
C GLY A 271 1.31 -1.03 -31.68
N PHE A 272 1.56 0.23 -32.06
CA PHE A 272 2.03 1.26 -31.14
C PHE A 272 0.98 1.58 -30.06
N TRP A 273 -0.29 1.75 -30.41
CA TRP A 273 -1.37 1.97 -29.44
C TRP A 273 -1.51 0.79 -28.46
N PHE A 274 -1.42 -0.43 -28.99
CA PHE A 274 -1.47 -1.63 -28.17
C PHE A 274 -0.27 -1.76 -27.24
N LEU A 275 0.92 -1.34 -27.68
CA LEU A 275 2.10 -1.25 -26.82
C LEU A 275 1.89 -0.24 -25.68
N LEU A 276 1.35 0.96 -25.97
CA LEU A 276 1.04 1.98 -24.98
C LEU A 276 0.02 1.48 -23.95
N LEU A 277 -1.05 0.79 -24.38
CA LEU A 277 -2.01 0.13 -23.51
C LEU A 277 -1.30 -0.82 -22.54
N GLY A 278 -0.39 -1.64 -23.04
CA GLY A 278 0.37 -2.57 -22.24
C GLY A 278 1.34 -1.92 -21.25
N VAL A 279 2.01 -0.84 -21.66
CA VAL A 279 2.82 -0.01 -20.74
C VAL A 279 1.93 0.55 -19.64
N GLY A 280 0.72 1.01 -19.97
CA GLY A 280 -0.27 1.46 -18.99
C GLY A 280 -0.64 0.35 -17.98
N ILE A 281 -0.91 -0.87 -18.47
CA ILE A 281 -1.21 -2.04 -17.60
C ILE A 281 -0.02 -2.34 -16.68
N MET A 282 1.21 -2.29 -17.19
CA MET A 282 2.43 -2.54 -16.40
C MET A 282 2.57 -1.51 -15.27
N VAL A 283 2.46 -0.21 -15.59
CA VAL A 283 2.56 0.88 -14.61
C VAL A 283 1.44 0.77 -13.57
N GLY A 284 0.21 0.52 -14.00
CA GLY A 284 -0.93 0.33 -13.11
C GLY A 284 -0.76 -0.88 -12.19
N SER A 285 -0.24 -2.01 -12.71
CA SER A 285 0.02 -3.21 -11.91
C SER A 285 1.11 -2.99 -10.85
N ILE A 286 2.19 -2.27 -11.18
CA ILE A 286 3.23 -1.87 -10.22
C ILE A 286 2.62 -0.97 -9.13
N PHE A 287 1.78 -0.03 -9.53
CA PHE A 287 1.08 0.86 -8.60
C PHE A 287 0.16 0.08 -7.63
N VAL A 288 -0.64 -0.86 -8.14
CA VAL A 288 -1.47 -1.75 -7.32
C VAL A 288 -0.62 -2.60 -6.39
N ALA A 289 0.48 -3.19 -6.87
CA ALA A 289 1.40 -3.98 -6.04
C ALA A 289 2.03 -3.14 -4.91
N TYR A 290 2.38 -1.88 -5.21
CA TYR A 290 2.89 -0.95 -4.20
C TYR A 290 1.85 -0.64 -3.11
N LEU A 291 0.57 -0.54 -3.48
CA LEU A 291 -0.53 -0.28 -2.53
C LEU A 291 -0.95 -1.55 -1.76
N ASN A 292 -0.86 -2.71 -2.36
CA ASN A 292 -1.30 -4.00 -1.81
C ASN A 292 -0.35 -4.62 -0.76
N ARG A 293 0.45 -3.86 -0.05
CA ARG A 293 1.39 -4.38 0.95
C ARG A 293 0.66 -5.13 2.07
N GLY A 294 0.69 -6.49 2.00
CA GLY A 294 0.15 -7.40 3.00
C GLY A 294 -1.35 -7.67 2.94
N ARG A 295 -2.09 -7.02 2.02
CA ARG A 295 -3.52 -7.28 1.76
C ARG A 295 -3.94 -6.83 0.37
N ILE A 296 -5.06 -7.35 -0.11
CA ILE A 296 -5.65 -6.98 -1.39
C ILE A 296 -6.60 -5.79 -1.19
N GLU A 297 -6.27 -4.65 -1.80
CA GLU A 297 -7.10 -3.43 -1.77
C GLU A 297 -8.15 -3.47 -2.88
N ILE A 298 -9.27 -4.17 -2.63
CA ILE A 298 -10.33 -4.34 -3.63
C ILE A 298 -10.98 -2.99 -4.03
N GLY A 299 -10.88 -1.97 -3.21
CA GLY A 299 -11.38 -0.62 -3.52
C GLY A 299 -10.69 0.06 -4.70
N LEU A 300 -9.48 -0.38 -5.07
CA LEU A 300 -8.80 0.08 -6.28
C LEU A 300 -9.56 -0.31 -7.54
N SER A 301 -10.31 -1.46 -7.50
CA SER A 301 -11.12 -1.89 -8.63
C SER A 301 -12.22 -0.88 -8.95
N ALA A 302 -12.80 -0.18 -7.95
CA ALA A 302 -13.77 0.87 -8.21
C ALA A 302 -13.13 2.10 -8.88
N ILE A 303 -11.90 2.46 -8.49
CA ILE A 303 -11.15 3.56 -9.13
C ILE A 303 -10.88 3.21 -10.59
N GLY A 304 -10.41 1.98 -10.86
CA GLY A 304 -10.21 1.49 -12.22
C GLY A 304 -11.50 1.46 -13.05
N ALA A 305 -12.57 0.89 -12.47
CA ALA A 305 -13.87 0.76 -13.12
C ALA A 305 -14.53 2.12 -13.47
N LEU A 306 -14.30 3.17 -12.69
CA LEU A 306 -14.75 4.53 -12.97
C LEU A 306 -13.84 5.28 -13.94
N GLY A 307 -12.53 4.98 -13.91
CA GLY A 307 -11.54 5.60 -14.81
C GLY A 307 -11.69 5.14 -16.25
N MET A 308 -12.01 3.86 -16.50
CA MET A 308 -12.16 3.32 -17.86
C MET A 308 -13.24 4.05 -18.69
N PRO A 309 -14.48 4.28 -18.21
CA PRO A 309 -15.47 5.06 -18.96
C PRO A 309 -15.02 6.49 -19.27
N LEU A 310 -14.30 7.15 -18.36
CA LEU A 310 -13.76 8.50 -18.62
C LEU A 310 -12.75 8.49 -19.78
N VAL A 311 -11.93 7.45 -19.84
CA VAL A 311 -10.99 7.27 -20.96
C VAL A 311 -11.73 6.96 -22.26
N PHE A 312 -12.81 6.17 -22.23
CA PHE A 312 -13.64 5.94 -23.43
C PHE A 312 -14.29 7.22 -23.96
N ILE A 313 -14.80 8.08 -23.07
CA ILE A 313 -15.27 9.43 -23.47
C ILE A 313 -14.13 10.20 -24.15
N GLY A 314 -12.92 10.17 -23.57
CA GLY A 314 -11.75 10.80 -24.18
C GLY A 314 -11.46 10.31 -25.59
N PHE A 315 -11.51 9.00 -25.83
CA PHE A 315 -11.32 8.42 -27.17
C PHE A 315 -12.37 8.92 -28.19
N CYS A 316 -13.63 9.01 -27.77
CA CYS A 316 -14.70 9.51 -28.65
C CYS A 316 -14.48 10.96 -29.08
N LEU A 317 -13.91 11.78 -28.19
CA LEU A 317 -13.70 13.22 -28.39
C LEU A 317 -12.33 13.53 -29.06
N SER A 318 -11.35 12.62 -29.05
CA SER A 318 -10.01 12.88 -29.54
C SER A 318 -9.83 12.45 -31.01
N ASP A 319 -8.88 13.09 -31.70
CA ASP A 319 -8.39 12.63 -32.98
C ASP A 319 -7.46 11.41 -32.75
N PRO A 320 -7.64 10.27 -33.44
CA PRO A 320 -6.79 9.10 -33.33
C PRO A 320 -5.29 9.37 -33.58
N LEU A 321 -4.93 10.33 -34.41
CA LEU A 321 -3.53 10.70 -34.68
C LEU A 321 -2.94 11.65 -33.62
N SER A 322 -3.73 12.13 -32.66
CA SER A 322 -3.29 13.07 -31.63
C SER A 322 -2.46 12.39 -30.54
N GLN A 323 -1.59 13.15 -29.88
CA GLN A 323 -0.88 12.72 -28.68
C GLN A 323 -1.83 12.43 -27.50
N VAL A 324 -3.02 13.07 -27.50
CA VAL A 324 -4.06 12.82 -26.52
C VAL A 324 -4.55 11.38 -26.64
N PHE A 325 -4.80 10.87 -27.84
CA PHE A 325 -5.20 9.47 -28.07
C PHE A 325 -4.13 8.49 -27.58
N ASN A 326 -2.85 8.78 -27.79
CA ASN A 326 -1.73 8.00 -27.26
C ASN A 326 -1.75 7.97 -25.72
N GLY A 327 -1.96 9.13 -25.08
CA GLY A 327 -2.11 9.25 -23.62
C GLY A 327 -3.32 8.47 -23.08
N LEU A 328 -4.42 8.44 -23.83
CA LEU A 328 -5.62 7.68 -23.47
C LEU A 328 -5.39 6.18 -23.54
N CYS A 329 -4.58 5.67 -24.48
CA CYS A 329 -4.18 4.26 -24.52
C CYS A 329 -3.42 3.87 -23.25
N LEU A 330 -2.45 4.69 -22.81
CA LEU A 330 -1.78 4.50 -21.51
C LEU A 330 -2.76 4.54 -20.34
N GLY A 331 -3.67 5.51 -20.34
CA GLY A 331 -4.69 5.68 -19.30
C GLY A 331 -5.63 4.49 -19.20
N LEU A 332 -6.11 3.94 -20.34
CA LEU A 332 -6.96 2.76 -20.34
C LEU A 332 -6.24 1.55 -19.74
N GLY A 333 -4.97 1.34 -20.11
CA GLY A 333 -4.16 0.28 -19.51
C GLY A 333 -3.97 0.45 -18.01
N PHE A 334 -3.67 1.66 -17.55
CA PHE A 334 -3.50 1.98 -16.13
C PHE A 334 -4.77 1.71 -15.32
N PHE A 335 -5.91 2.29 -15.71
CA PHE A 335 -7.19 2.07 -15.03
C PHE A 335 -7.67 0.62 -15.15
N GLY A 336 -7.40 -0.03 -16.28
CA GLY A 336 -7.65 -1.46 -16.48
C GLY A 336 -6.91 -2.32 -15.45
N ALA A 337 -5.63 -2.03 -15.19
CA ALA A 337 -4.85 -2.73 -14.17
C ALA A 337 -5.38 -2.48 -12.75
N LEU A 338 -5.78 -1.23 -12.42
CA LEU A 338 -6.43 -0.92 -11.16
C LEU A 338 -7.73 -1.71 -10.96
N PHE A 339 -8.48 -1.95 -12.03
CA PHE A 339 -9.69 -2.75 -11.99
C PHE A 339 -9.42 -4.24 -11.82
N PHE A 340 -8.61 -4.81 -12.70
CA PHE A 340 -8.42 -6.26 -12.87
C PHE A 340 -7.55 -6.90 -11.78
N VAL A 341 -6.39 -6.27 -11.44
CA VAL A 341 -5.38 -6.91 -10.56
C VAL A 341 -5.93 -7.21 -9.15
N PRO A 342 -6.67 -6.29 -8.48
CA PRO A 342 -7.27 -6.60 -7.18
C PRO A 342 -8.36 -7.67 -7.25
N LEU A 343 -9.18 -7.70 -8.33
CA LEU A 343 -10.24 -8.69 -8.51
C LEU A 343 -9.65 -10.10 -8.67
N ASN A 344 -8.63 -10.24 -9.51
CA ASN A 344 -7.94 -11.51 -9.73
C ASN A 344 -7.26 -12.00 -8.45
N GLY A 345 -6.57 -11.08 -7.72
CA GLY A 345 -6.00 -11.38 -6.41
C GLY A 345 -7.07 -11.86 -5.41
N TYR A 346 -8.21 -11.20 -5.36
CA TYR A 346 -9.32 -11.54 -4.46
C TYR A 346 -9.89 -12.94 -4.74
N ILE A 347 -10.05 -13.32 -6.02
CA ILE A 347 -10.49 -14.66 -6.40
C ILE A 347 -9.49 -15.71 -5.87
N GLN A 348 -8.18 -15.45 -6.00
CA GLN A 348 -7.15 -16.38 -5.57
C GLN A 348 -7.06 -16.51 -4.04
N ASP A 349 -7.28 -15.42 -3.31
CA ASP A 349 -7.22 -15.37 -1.85
C ASP A 349 -8.43 -16.06 -1.20
N ARG A 350 -9.63 -15.81 -1.73
CA ARG A 350 -10.89 -16.34 -1.18
C ARG A 350 -11.22 -17.77 -1.62
N ALA A 351 -10.57 -18.29 -2.65
CA ALA A 351 -10.70 -19.68 -3.04
C ALA A 351 -10.02 -20.60 -2.03
N GLN A 352 -10.78 -21.55 -1.44
CA GLN A 352 -10.25 -22.54 -0.51
C GLN A 352 -9.14 -23.36 -1.19
N GLU A 353 -8.14 -23.82 -0.44
CA GLU A 353 -6.97 -24.50 -1.03
C GLU A 353 -7.33 -25.74 -1.84
N ASN A 354 -8.32 -26.53 -1.37
CA ASN A 354 -8.80 -27.73 -2.03
C ASN A 354 -9.65 -27.46 -3.28
N GLU A 355 -10.19 -26.26 -3.48
CA GLU A 355 -11.06 -25.86 -4.58
C GLU A 355 -10.46 -24.82 -5.52
N ARG A 356 -9.29 -24.24 -5.16
CA ARG A 356 -8.64 -23.15 -5.89
C ARG A 356 -8.48 -23.44 -7.39
N GLY A 357 -8.01 -24.64 -7.72
CA GLY A 357 -7.85 -25.06 -9.12
C GLY A 357 -9.17 -25.04 -9.92
N ARG A 358 -10.26 -25.52 -9.31
CA ARG A 358 -11.61 -25.52 -9.93
C ARG A 358 -12.15 -24.10 -10.12
N VAL A 359 -12.00 -23.24 -9.09
CA VAL A 359 -12.44 -21.84 -9.15
C VAL A 359 -11.71 -21.07 -10.24
N LEU A 360 -10.38 -21.21 -10.33
CA LEU A 360 -9.57 -20.55 -11.36
C LEU A 360 -9.88 -21.06 -12.77
N ALA A 361 -10.10 -22.37 -12.94
CA ALA A 361 -10.50 -22.96 -14.22
C ALA A 361 -11.90 -22.46 -14.66
N ALA A 362 -12.85 -22.37 -13.73
CA ALA A 362 -14.19 -21.84 -13.98
C ALA A 362 -14.14 -20.33 -14.31
N SER A 363 -13.30 -19.54 -13.62
CA SER A 363 -13.09 -18.12 -13.94
C SER A 363 -12.50 -17.94 -15.34
N ASN A 364 -11.50 -18.73 -15.71
CA ASN A 364 -10.93 -18.73 -17.06
C ASN A 364 -12.00 -19.06 -18.13
N LEU A 365 -12.83 -20.08 -17.90
CA LEU A 365 -13.91 -20.41 -18.84
C LEU A 365 -14.87 -19.23 -19.01
N LEU A 366 -15.28 -18.59 -17.90
CA LEU A 366 -16.14 -17.41 -17.93
C LEU A 366 -15.52 -16.29 -18.79
N THR A 367 -14.24 -16.04 -18.59
CA THR A 367 -13.46 -15.04 -19.35
C THR A 367 -13.46 -15.34 -20.85
N GLN A 368 -13.28 -16.61 -21.24
CA GLN A 368 -13.32 -17.01 -22.66
C GLN A 368 -14.71 -16.86 -23.27
N LEU A 369 -15.77 -17.22 -22.55
CA LEU A 369 -17.14 -17.05 -23.01
C LEU A 369 -17.52 -15.59 -23.19
N VAL A 370 -17.14 -14.71 -22.25
CA VAL A 370 -17.35 -13.25 -22.38
C VAL A 370 -16.51 -12.71 -23.54
N GLY A 371 -15.28 -13.20 -23.73
CA GLY A 371 -14.44 -12.84 -24.87
C GLY A 371 -15.11 -13.15 -26.22
N ILE A 372 -15.66 -14.35 -26.38
CA ILE A 372 -16.46 -14.72 -27.60
C ILE A 372 -17.66 -13.79 -27.77
N LEU A 373 -18.43 -13.54 -26.71
CA LEU A 373 -19.57 -12.61 -26.75
C LEU A 373 -19.14 -11.20 -27.22
N MET A 374 -18.03 -10.71 -26.79
CA MET A 374 -17.53 -9.39 -27.17
C MET A 374 -17.02 -9.34 -28.61
N ILE A 375 -16.43 -10.44 -29.13
CA ILE A 375 -16.07 -10.55 -30.54
C ILE A 375 -17.34 -10.58 -31.43
N LEU A 376 -18.36 -11.35 -31.05
CA LEU A 376 -19.64 -11.40 -31.75
C LEU A 376 -20.35 -10.04 -31.71
N LEU A 377 -20.29 -9.32 -30.57
CA LEU A 377 -20.80 -7.95 -30.48
C LEU A 377 -20.11 -7.02 -31.49
N HIS A 378 -18.77 -7.02 -31.49
CA HIS A 378 -18.01 -6.25 -32.48
C HIS A 378 -18.39 -6.62 -33.91
N ALA A 379 -18.49 -7.94 -34.23
CA ALA A 379 -18.88 -8.40 -35.55
C ALA A 379 -20.28 -7.92 -35.96
N TYR A 380 -21.24 -7.94 -35.02
CA TYR A 380 -22.57 -7.40 -35.26
C TYR A 380 -22.57 -5.90 -35.54
N LEU A 381 -21.86 -5.10 -34.67
CA LEU A 381 -21.81 -3.66 -34.81
C LEU A 381 -21.05 -3.22 -36.08
N SER A 382 -19.96 -3.91 -36.41
CA SER A 382 -19.12 -3.59 -37.55
C SER A 382 -19.77 -4.05 -38.88
N ASN A 383 -20.20 -5.30 -38.97
CA ASN A 383 -20.58 -5.92 -40.25
C ASN A 383 -22.08 -5.77 -40.57
N ILE A 384 -22.98 -5.74 -39.56
CA ILE A 384 -24.43 -5.67 -39.75
C ILE A 384 -24.95 -4.25 -39.59
N VAL A 385 -24.53 -3.55 -38.52
CA VAL A 385 -24.97 -2.18 -38.24
C VAL A 385 -24.12 -1.16 -39.05
N GLY A 386 -22.87 -1.48 -39.35
CA GLY A 386 -21.97 -0.63 -40.15
C GLY A 386 -21.37 0.55 -39.36
N MET A 387 -21.25 0.41 -38.03
CA MET A 387 -20.69 1.46 -37.17
C MET A 387 -19.20 1.67 -37.43
N SER A 388 -18.74 2.90 -37.31
CA SER A 388 -17.30 3.25 -37.23
C SER A 388 -16.69 2.80 -35.90
N GLY A 389 -15.33 2.70 -35.86
CA GLY A 389 -14.64 2.31 -34.61
C GLY A 389 -14.97 3.23 -33.42
N LYS A 390 -15.11 4.55 -33.63
CA LYS A 390 -15.51 5.49 -32.57
C LYS A 390 -16.96 5.30 -32.11
N GLU A 391 -17.88 4.98 -32.99
CA GLU A 391 -19.29 4.70 -32.64
C GLU A 391 -19.40 3.41 -31.81
N GLU A 392 -18.60 2.39 -32.11
CA GLU A 392 -18.53 1.18 -31.31
C GLU A 392 -18.03 1.45 -29.88
N LEU A 393 -17.09 2.42 -29.68
CA LEU A 393 -16.67 2.84 -28.33
C LEU A 393 -17.79 3.51 -27.55
N LEU A 394 -18.72 4.21 -28.19
CA LEU A 394 -19.92 4.76 -27.53
C LEU A 394 -20.86 3.66 -27.06
N VAL A 395 -20.98 2.57 -27.81
CA VAL A 395 -21.81 1.42 -27.38
C VAL A 395 -21.24 0.78 -26.11
N ILE A 396 -19.93 0.57 -26.03
CA ILE A 396 -19.29 -0.05 -24.87
C ILE A 396 -19.22 0.87 -23.65
N LEU A 397 -19.29 2.20 -23.85
CA LEU A 397 -19.27 3.18 -22.79
C LEU A 397 -20.40 2.99 -21.78
N ILE A 398 -21.63 2.70 -22.25
CA ILE A 398 -22.80 2.53 -21.38
C ILE A 398 -22.61 1.36 -20.39
N PRO A 399 -22.32 0.11 -20.84
CA PRO A 399 -22.08 -0.99 -19.89
C PRO A 399 -20.83 -0.74 -19.03
N ALA A 400 -19.79 -0.07 -19.54
CA ALA A 400 -18.63 0.29 -18.72
C ALA A 400 -19.00 1.25 -17.58
N MET A 401 -19.85 2.25 -17.82
CA MET A 401 -20.39 3.14 -16.78
C MET A 401 -21.23 2.37 -15.76
N VAL A 402 -22.12 1.51 -16.21
CA VAL A 402 -22.97 0.68 -15.33
C VAL A 402 -22.10 -0.20 -14.43
N ILE A 403 -21.12 -0.89 -14.99
CA ILE A 403 -20.21 -1.74 -14.22
C ILE A 403 -19.35 -0.92 -13.27
N GLY A 404 -18.89 0.27 -13.69
CA GLY A 404 -18.19 1.21 -12.83
C GLY A 404 -19.02 1.60 -11.60
N LEU A 405 -20.25 1.97 -11.80
CA LEU A 405 -21.17 2.34 -10.71
C LEU A 405 -21.53 1.14 -9.81
N LEU A 406 -21.78 -0.04 -10.38
CA LEU A 406 -22.04 -1.26 -9.61
C LEU A 406 -20.82 -1.70 -8.80
N THR A 407 -19.62 -1.57 -9.36
CA THR A 407 -18.36 -1.85 -8.64
C THR A 407 -18.17 -0.87 -7.49
N LEU A 408 -18.37 0.42 -7.73
CA LEU A 408 -18.31 1.45 -6.68
C LEU A 408 -19.34 1.13 -5.57
N TRP A 409 -20.58 0.85 -5.93
CA TRP A 409 -21.63 0.54 -4.95
C TRP A 409 -21.30 -0.68 -4.09
N SER A 410 -20.82 -1.75 -4.73
CA SER A 410 -20.49 -3.01 -4.03
C SER A 410 -19.24 -2.93 -3.17
N THR A 411 -18.32 -2.00 -3.46
CA THR A 411 -17.01 -1.83 -2.77
C THR A 411 -16.85 -0.44 -2.14
N LEU A 412 -17.94 0.26 -1.83
CA LEU A 412 -17.91 1.67 -1.41
C LEU A 412 -17.01 1.91 -0.18
N GLU A 413 -17.11 1.03 0.84
CA GLU A 413 -16.22 1.09 2.03
C GLU A 413 -14.74 0.91 1.63
N ASP A 414 -14.47 -0.07 0.77
CA ASP A 414 -13.11 -0.38 0.31
C ASP A 414 -12.56 0.70 -0.63
N PHE A 415 -13.44 1.33 -1.43
CA PHE A 415 -13.09 2.47 -2.28
C PHE A 415 -12.57 3.67 -1.46
N PHE A 416 -13.34 4.09 -0.44
CA PHE A 416 -12.89 5.17 0.43
C PHE A 416 -11.62 4.80 1.20
N ARG A 417 -11.52 3.54 1.65
CA ARG A 417 -10.31 3.06 2.30
C ARG A 417 -9.10 3.11 1.37
N ALA A 418 -9.22 2.64 0.13
CA ALA A 418 -8.15 2.68 -0.87
C ALA A 418 -7.76 4.13 -1.20
N TRP A 419 -8.75 5.03 -1.35
CA TRP A 419 -8.53 6.44 -1.61
C TRP A 419 -7.77 7.12 -0.46
N PHE A 420 -8.20 6.88 0.79
CA PHE A 420 -7.48 7.35 1.97
C PHE A 420 -6.06 6.77 2.07
N HIS A 421 -5.86 5.50 1.71
CA HIS A 421 -4.54 4.88 1.64
C HIS A 421 -3.63 5.56 0.63
N MET A 422 -4.13 5.85 -0.55
CA MET A 422 -3.38 6.60 -1.56
C MET A 422 -2.99 7.98 -1.04
N PHE A 423 -3.95 8.72 -0.48
CA PHE A 423 -3.72 10.01 0.15
C PHE A 423 -2.67 9.92 1.27
N LEU A 424 -2.83 8.98 2.20
CA LEU A 424 -1.88 8.81 3.29
C LEU A 424 -0.46 8.51 2.79
N ARG A 425 -0.29 7.72 1.74
CA ARG A 425 1.05 7.39 1.22
C ARG A 425 1.75 8.53 0.50
N VAL A 426 1.02 9.49 -0.02
CA VAL A 426 1.59 10.72 -0.58
C VAL A 426 2.10 11.62 0.52
N PHE A 427 1.32 11.79 1.60
CA PHE A 427 1.61 12.73 2.68
C PHE A 427 2.32 12.11 3.88
N TYR A 428 2.20 10.79 4.07
CA TYR A 428 2.69 10.07 5.24
C TYR A 428 3.52 8.84 4.89
N ARG A 429 4.57 8.62 5.66
CA ARG A 429 5.32 7.37 5.65
C ARG A 429 4.93 6.56 6.90
N ILE A 430 4.11 5.52 6.70
CA ILE A 430 3.65 4.66 7.81
C ILE A 430 4.60 3.48 7.95
N ASN A 431 5.26 3.39 9.11
CA ASN A 431 6.06 2.24 9.51
C ASN A 431 5.20 1.33 10.41
N ILE A 432 5.21 0.03 10.14
CA ILE A 432 4.41 -0.95 10.91
C ILE A 432 5.39 -1.93 11.54
N LEU A 433 5.29 -2.12 12.87
CA LEU A 433 6.15 -2.99 13.66
C LEU A 433 5.32 -3.90 14.55
N GLY A 434 5.67 -5.18 14.65
CA GLY A 434 4.96 -6.16 15.50
C GLY A 434 3.66 -6.68 14.89
N MET A 435 3.46 -6.60 13.57
CA MET A 435 2.22 -7.05 12.91
C MET A 435 2.00 -8.57 13.03
N GLU A 436 3.04 -9.33 13.29
CA GLU A 436 2.98 -10.79 13.60
C GLU A 436 2.13 -11.10 14.83
N ASN A 437 1.95 -10.14 15.74
CA ASN A 437 1.13 -10.26 16.95
C ASN A 437 -0.38 -10.11 16.66
N PHE A 438 -0.76 -9.68 15.47
CA PHE A 438 -2.16 -9.50 15.09
C PHE A 438 -2.76 -10.81 14.54
N PRO A 439 -3.89 -11.29 15.09
CA PRO A 439 -4.49 -12.56 14.68
C PRO A 439 -5.03 -12.49 13.24
N LYS A 440 -4.75 -13.53 12.47
CA LYS A 440 -5.23 -13.65 11.10
C LYS A 440 -6.75 -13.82 11.03
N GLU A 441 -7.34 -14.47 12.03
CA GLU A 441 -8.76 -14.77 12.13
C GLU A 441 -9.25 -14.55 13.58
N GLY A 442 -10.58 -14.54 13.76
CA GLY A 442 -11.21 -14.34 15.07
C GLY A 442 -11.31 -12.87 15.49
N GLY A 443 -12.09 -12.60 16.53
CA GLY A 443 -12.22 -11.27 17.14
C GLY A 443 -11.01 -10.91 17.98
N CYS A 444 -10.67 -9.63 18.03
CA CYS A 444 -9.65 -9.11 18.94
C CYS A 444 -9.94 -7.63 19.26
N LEU A 445 -9.54 -7.20 20.43
CA LEU A 445 -9.69 -5.83 20.89
C LEU A 445 -8.34 -5.11 20.81
N LEU A 446 -8.22 -4.14 19.90
CA LEU A 446 -7.09 -3.24 19.84
C LEU A 446 -7.29 -2.10 20.82
N VAL A 447 -6.29 -1.81 21.64
CA VAL A 447 -6.30 -0.69 22.59
C VAL A 447 -5.15 0.23 22.27
N SER A 448 -5.45 1.49 21.93
CA SER A 448 -4.46 2.45 21.44
C SER A 448 -4.53 3.79 22.18
N ASN A 449 -3.41 4.53 22.18
CA ASN A 449 -3.35 5.94 22.50
C ASN A 449 -4.05 6.80 21.43
N HIS A 450 -4.41 8.06 21.75
CA HIS A 450 -5.21 8.93 20.90
C HIS A 450 -4.66 10.36 20.82
N LEU A 451 -3.94 10.69 19.77
CA LEU A 451 -3.22 11.94 19.57
C LEU A 451 -3.80 12.85 18.47
N SER A 452 -4.65 12.29 17.58
CA SER A 452 -5.17 13.03 16.44
C SER A 452 -6.52 12.52 15.91
N TYR A 453 -7.22 13.35 15.14
CA TYR A 453 -8.42 12.92 14.41
C TYR A 453 -8.14 11.88 13.32
N ALA A 454 -6.88 11.74 12.86
CA ALA A 454 -6.50 10.78 11.84
C ALA A 454 -6.06 9.42 12.38
N ASP A 455 -6.01 9.22 13.71
CA ASP A 455 -5.56 7.95 14.31
C ASP A 455 -6.35 6.74 13.83
N PRO A 456 -7.70 6.77 13.69
CA PRO A 456 -8.43 5.65 13.11
C PRO A 456 -8.01 5.34 11.67
N VAL A 457 -7.64 6.36 10.89
CA VAL A 457 -7.20 6.20 9.51
C VAL A 457 -5.82 5.56 9.46
N PHE A 458 -4.88 5.94 10.33
CA PHE A 458 -3.55 5.30 10.43
C PHE A 458 -3.65 3.84 10.86
N ILE A 459 -4.49 3.53 11.86
CA ILE A 459 -4.76 2.14 12.27
C ILE A 459 -5.42 1.37 11.12
N GLY A 460 -6.50 1.90 10.52
CA GLY A 460 -7.17 1.28 9.39
C GLY A 460 -6.24 1.01 8.20
N ALA A 461 -5.23 1.88 8.00
CA ALA A 461 -4.20 1.74 6.97
C ALA A 461 -3.14 0.68 7.32
N ALA A 462 -2.81 0.50 8.58
CA ALA A 462 -1.76 -0.41 9.01
C ALA A 462 -2.20 -1.88 9.04
N PHE A 463 -3.46 -2.16 9.44
CA PHE A 463 -3.91 -3.52 9.70
C PHE A 463 -4.47 -4.22 8.44
N PRO A 464 -4.22 -5.53 8.26
CA PRO A 464 -4.67 -6.27 7.07
C PRO A 464 -6.17 -6.56 7.07
N ARG A 465 -6.82 -6.58 8.22
CA ARG A 465 -8.27 -6.80 8.39
C ARG A 465 -8.99 -5.48 8.60
N LYS A 466 -10.30 -5.44 8.26
CA LYS A 466 -11.15 -4.26 8.51
C LYS A 466 -11.34 -4.07 10.01
N ILE A 467 -10.82 -2.98 10.55
CA ILE A 467 -10.96 -2.61 11.95
C ILE A 467 -12.23 -1.80 12.14
N ARG A 468 -13.04 -2.14 13.13
CA ARG A 468 -14.20 -1.35 13.56
C ARG A 468 -13.80 -0.47 14.74
N TYR A 469 -14.45 0.68 14.89
CA TYR A 469 -14.09 1.67 15.91
C TYR A 469 -15.26 1.93 16.85
N LEU A 470 -14.93 2.31 18.10
CA LEU A 470 -15.88 2.96 19.00
C LEU A 470 -15.65 4.47 18.95
N ALA A 471 -16.70 5.23 18.71
CA ALA A 471 -16.65 6.68 18.66
C ALA A 471 -17.74 7.32 19.55
N TYR A 472 -17.48 8.51 20.07
CA TYR A 472 -18.48 9.27 20.82
C TYR A 472 -19.68 9.66 19.93
N SER A 473 -20.89 9.41 20.42
CA SER A 473 -22.14 9.63 19.67
C SER A 473 -22.36 11.07 19.23
N GLY A 474 -21.85 12.05 20.00
CA GLY A 474 -21.92 13.46 19.65
C GLY A 474 -21.25 13.83 18.32
N LEU A 475 -20.24 13.06 17.91
CA LEU A 475 -19.61 13.25 16.60
C LEU A 475 -20.54 12.89 15.43
N ALA A 476 -21.55 12.05 15.65
CA ALA A 476 -22.55 11.68 14.64
C ALA A 476 -23.59 12.81 14.36
N SER A 477 -23.49 13.97 15.01
CA SER A 477 -24.29 15.16 14.68
C SER A 477 -23.95 15.71 13.28
N SER A 478 -22.68 15.61 12.85
CA SER A 478 -22.25 15.97 11.51
C SER A 478 -22.75 14.96 10.46
N TYR A 479 -23.39 15.44 9.38
CA TYR A 479 -23.83 14.59 8.26
C TYR A 479 -22.69 13.79 7.63
N LEU A 480 -21.52 14.42 7.43
CA LEU A 480 -20.33 13.79 6.87
C LEU A 480 -19.83 12.66 7.79
N LEU A 481 -19.67 12.90 9.10
CA LEU A 481 -19.21 11.89 10.03
C LEU A 481 -20.23 10.77 10.21
N ARG A 482 -21.54 11.08 10.16
CA ARG A 482 -22.59 10.06 10.18
C ARG A 482 -22.51 9.13 8.97
N PHE A 483 -22.25 9.69 7.78
CA PHE A 483 -22.02 8.91 6.56
C PHE A 483 -20.76 8.01 6.72
N VAL A 484 -19.65 8.56 7.19
CA VAL A 484 -18.41 7.80 7.45
C VAL A 484 -18.65 6.70 8.48
N PHE A 485 -19.34 6.97 9.58
CA PHE A 485 -19.65 5.97 10.62
C PHE A 485 -20.53 4.82 10.09
N ARG A 486 -21.52 5.13 9.23
CA ARG A 486 -22.31 4.09 8.55
C ARG A 486 -21.45 3.25 7.61
N LEU A 487 -20.61 3.90 6.83
CA LEU A 487 -19.72 3.26 5.86
C LEU A 487 -18.72 2.33 6.56
N THR A 488 -18.07 2.80 7.61
CA THR A 488 -17.06 2.04 8.36
C THR A 488 -17.66 1.14 9.44
N GLN A 489 -19.01 1.12 9.58
CA GLN A 489 -19.72 0.39 10.64
C GLN A 489 -19.17 0.71 12.04
N THR A 490 -18.79 1.97 12.26
CA THR A 490 -18.31 2.48 13.54
C THR A 490 -19.44 2.44 14.56
N LEU A 491 -19.16 1.88 15.74
CA LEU A 491 -20.11 1.81 16.86
C LEU A 491 -20.07 3.11 17.64
N THR A 492 -21.24 3.71 17.88
CA THR A 492 -21.33 4.94 18.68
C THR A 492 -21.61 4.64 20.13
N VAL A 493 -20.90 5.32 21.02
CA VAL A 493 -21.04 5.22 22.48
C VAL A 493 -21.52 6.56 23.02
N SER A 494 -22.55 6.53 23.87
CA SER A 494 -22.96 7.69 24.68
C SER A 494 -22.99 7.31 26.16
N PRO A 495 -22.81 8.26 27.09
CA PRO A 495 -22.91 8.00 28.51
C PRO A 495 -24.26 7.34 28.89
N GLU A 496 -25.35 7.78 28.25
CA GLU A 496 -26.72 7.31 28.50
C GLU A 496 -27.00 5.89 27.97
N LYS A 497 -26.30 5.47 26.91
CA LYS A 497 -26.48 4.17 26.22
C LYS A 497 -25.25 3.27 26.32
N SER A 498 -24.41 3.45 27.32
CA SER A 498 -23.14 2.74 27.47
C SER A 498 -23.31 1.21 27.48
N LEU A 499 -24.34 0.70 28.19
CA LEU A 499 -24.60 -0.74 28.28
C LEU A 499 -25.01 -1.38 26.95
N SER A 500 -25.82 -0.69 26.14
CA SER A 500 -26.22 -1.21 24.82
C SER A 500 -25.05 -1.23 23.85
N SER A 501 -24.21 -0.21 23.88
CA SER A 501 -22.98 -0.12 23.06
C SER A 501 -21.97 -1.21 23.45
N ILE A 502 -21.81 -1.50 24.74
CA ILE A 502 -20.98 -2.62 25.23
C ILE A 502 -21.53 -3.96 24.72
N LYS A 503 -22.83 -4.20 24.82
CA LYS A 503 -23.46 -5.45 24.33
C LYS A 503 -23.22 -5.64 22.82
N GLU A 504 -23.45 -4.61 22.02
CA GLU A 504 -23.22 -4.69 20.56
C GLU A 504 -21.73 -4.89 20.25
N SER A 505 -20.82 -4.22 20.96
CA SER A 505 -19.38 -4.40 20.78
C SER A 505 -18.93 -5.84 21.11
N VAL A 506 -19.43 -6.41 22.21
CA VAL A 506 -19.18 -7.82 22.59
C VAL A 506 -19.70 -8.77 21.51
N LYS A 507 -20.89 -8.52 20.96
CA LYS A 507 -21.46 -9.32 19.87
C LYS A 507 -20.55 -9.31 18.65
N ARG A 508 -20.09 -8.13 18.20
CA ARG A 508 -19.20 -7.98 17.04
C ARG A 508 -17.85 -8.68 17.24
N LEU A 509 -17.27 -8.56 18.44
CA LEU A 509 -16.03 -9.26 18.79
C LEU A 509 -16.21 -10.78 18.72
N LYS A 510 -17.33 -11.33 19.21
CA LYS A 510 -17.65 -12.76 19.14
C LYS A 510 -17.95 -13.24 17.71
N GLU A 511 -18.46 -12.36 16.84
CA GLU A 511 -18.62 -12.62 15.41
C GLU A 511 -17.27 -12.66 14.65
N GLY A 512 -16.14 -12.45 15.34
CA GLY A 512 -14.81 -12.50 14.76
C GLY A 512 -14.31 -11.17 14.19
N LEU A 513 -14.99 -10.05 14.46
CA LEU A 513 -14.59 -8.74 13.96
C LEU A 513 -13.57 -8.06 14.89
N PRO A 514 -12.44 -7.55 14.39
CA PRO A 514 -11.51 -6.74 15.15
C PRO A 514 -12.14 -5.38 15.50
N LEU A 515 -12.01 -4.97 16.75
CA LEU A 515 -12.49 -3.69 17.27
C LEU A 515 -11.33 -2.89 17.84
N CYS A 516 -11.25 -1.60 17.52
CA CYS A 516 -10.27 -0.69 18.08
C CYS A 516 -10.95 0.32 19.01
N VAL A 517 -10.37 0.49 20.18
CA VAL A 517 -10.80 1.46 21.20
C VAL A 517 -9.61 2.35 21.55
N PHE A 518 -9.84 3.65 21.52
CA PHE A 518 -8.92 4.62 22.09
C PHE A 518 -9.23 4.75 23.59
N ALA A 519 -8.40 4.06 24.39
CA ALA A 519 -8.70 3.86 25.81
C ALA A 519 -8.68 5.14 26.64
N GLU A 520 -8.07 6.19 26.14
CA GLU A 520 -8.02 7.53 26.75
C GLU A 520 -9.40 8.22 26.82
N GLY A 521 -10.34 7.81 25.95
CA GLY A 521 -11.68 8.37 25.86
C GLY A 521 -11.75 9.78 25.27
N GLY A 522 -10.67 10.32 24.77
CA GLY A 522 -10.58 11.60 24.07
C GLY A 522 -9.21 11.81 23.42
N ILE A 523 -9.13 12.74 22.48
CA ILE A 523 -7.85 13.09 21.81
C ILE A 523 -7.01 13.92 22.81
N SER A 524 -5.76 13.49 23.02
CA SER A 524 -4.82 14.25 23.85
C SER A 524 -4.54 15.63 23.23
N ARG A 525 -4.64 16.65 24.04
CA ARG A 525 -4.35 18.06 23.66
C ARG A 525 -2.98 18.51 24.11
N THR A 526 -2.29 17.66 24.86
CA THR A 526 -0.97 17.96 25.45
C THR A 526 0.17 17.22 24.77
N GLY A 527 -0.13 16.22 23.93
CA GLY A 527 0.84 15.30 23.35
C GLY A 527 1.25 14.15 24.29
N LEU A 528 0.74 14.12 25.51
CA LEU A 528 1.00 13.09 26.51
C LEU A 528 -0.10 12.02 26.46
N VAL A 529 0.24 10.78 26.85
CA VAL A 529 -0.76 9.71 26.99
C VAL A 529 -1.64 10.02 28.20
N LEU A 530 -2.95 10.01 27.98
CA LEU A 530 -3.92 10.24 29.04
C LEU A 530 -4.24 8.95 29.81
N PRO A 531 -4.75 9.03 31.04
CA PRO A 531 -5.18 7.86 31.80
C PRO A 531 -6.23 7.05 31.03
N PHE A 532 -6.07 5.73 31.01
CA PHE A 532 -7.00 4.84 30.33
C PHE A 532 -8.32 4.70 31.10
N MET A 533 -9.41 4.47 30.40
CA MET A 533 -10.73 4.21 30.97
C MET A 533 -10.91 2.70 31.25
N ARG A 534 -11.81 2.35 32.18
CA ARG A 534 -12.16 0.96 32.51
C ARG A 534 -12.97 0.24 31.42
N GLY A 535 -13.63 0.99 30.52
CA GLY A 535 -14.50 0.47 29.46
C GLY A 535 -13.86 -0.61 28.57
N PRO A 536 -12.68 -0.40 28.02
CA PRO A 536 -11.97 -1.39 27.19
C PRO A 536 -11.72 -2.72 27.91
N ILE A 537 -11.37 -2.68 29.19
CA ILE A 537 -11.11 -3.88 29.99
C ILE A 537 -12.40 -4.69 30.21
N LEU A 538 -13.52 -4.00 30.48
CA LEU A 538 -14.83 -4.65 30.59
C LEU A 538 -15.27 -5.30 29.28
N LEU A 539 -14.96 -4.68 28.14
CA LEU A 539 -15.21 -5.26 26.82
C LEU A 539 -14.42 -6.55 26.62
N ALA A 540 -13.12 -6.52 26.95
CA ALA A 540 -12.23 -7.68 26.82
C ALA A 540 -12.74 -8.86 27.67
N GLN A 541 -13.01 -8.62 28.94
CA GLN A 541 -13.49 -9.65 29.89
C GLN A 541 -14.84 -10.26 29.47
N LYS A 542 -15.78 -9.43 28.94
CA LYS A 542 -17.11 -9.92 28.52
C LYS A 542 -17.10 -10.62 27.16
N SER A 543 -16.16 -10.30 26.29
CA SER A 543 -16.07 -10.87 24.95
C SER A 543 -15.19 -12.11 24.85
N ASP A 544 -14.31 -12.31 25.84
CA ASP A 544 -13.31 -13.38 25.89
C ASP A 544 -12.42 -13.43 24.65
N VAL A 545 -11.98 -12.26 24.19
CA VAL A 545 -11.08 -12.12 23.04
C VAL A 545 -9.74 -11.52 23.46
N PRO A 546 -8.65 -11.82 22.74
CA PRO A 546 -7.34 -11.27 23.05
C PRO A 546 -7.32 -9.73 22.92
N VAL A 547 -6.62 -9.08 23.86
CA VAL A 547 -6.41 -7.63 23.88
C VAL A 547 -5.02 -7.34 23.34
N ILE A 548 -4.94 -6.49 22.32
CA ILE A 548 -3.70 -6.16 21.64
C ILE A 548 -3.40 -4.68 21.89
N PRO A 549 -2.33 -4.36 22.64
CA PRO A 549 -1.90 -2.98 22.80
C PRO A 549 -1.30 -2.47 21.50
N VAL A 550 -1.65 -1.26 21.13
CA VAL A 550 -1.14 -0.58 19.94
C VAL A 550 -0.67 0.81 20.35
N HIS A 551 0.48 1.23 19.83
CA HIS A 551 0.96 2.58 20.04
C HIS A 551 1.17 3.29 18.69
N LEU A 552 0.57 4.48 18.58
CA LEU A 552 0.76 5.41 17.48
C LEU A 552 1.84 6.42 17.87
N ASP A 553 2.99 6.34 17.22
CA ASP A 553 4.12 7.21 17.44
C ASP A 553 4.34 8.18 16.28
N GLY A 554 4.81 9.40 16.58
CA GLY A 554 5.08 10.43 15.61
C GLY A 554 3.84 11.17 15.08
N VAL A 555 2.65 10.87 15.55
CA VAL A 555 1.41 11.53 15.09
C VAL A 555 1.30 12.97 15.60
N TRP A 556 1.89 13.26 16.77
CA TRP A 556 1.94 14.61 17.32
C TRP A 556 2.79 15.51 16.43
N GLY A 557 2.27 16.67 16.05
CA GLY A 557 2.87 17.56 15.05
C GLY A 557 2.26 17.44 13.66
N SER A 558 1.40 16.44 13.42
CA SER A 558 0.59 16.37 12.18
C SER A 558 -0.50 17.45 12.17
N ILE A 559 -1.00 17.79 10.99
CA ILE A 559 -2.11 18.75 10.84
C ILE A 559 -3.38 18.36 11.61
N PHE A 560 -3.53 17.05 11.92
CA PHE A 560 -4.70 16.49 12.60
C PHE A 560 -4.57 16.44 14.12
N SER A 561 -3.39 16.78 14.70
CA SER A 561 -3.15 16.83 16.15
C SER A 561 -3.32 18.24 16.70
N MET A 562 -3.40 18.38 18.04
CA MET A 562 -3.50 19.69 18.72
C MET A 562 -2.15 20.40 18.87
N SER A 563 -1.03 19.84 18.36
CA SER A 563 0.26 20.53 18.42
C SER A 563 0.15 21.95 17.86
N GLN A 564 0.92 22.88 18.41
CA GLN A 564 0.79 24.32 18.12
C GLN A 564 -0.59 24.94 18.49
N GLY A 565 -1.32 24.32 19.41
CA GLY A 565 -2.59 24.84 19.94
C GLY A 565 -3.80 24.79 19.00
N CYS A 566 -3.69 24.19 17.81
CA CYS A 566 -4.79 24.13 16.86
C CYS A 566 -4.81 22.85 16.02
N PHE A 567 -6.01 22.45 15.59
CA PHE A 567 -6.21 21.40 14.59
C PHE A 567 -6.35 22.02 13.20
N PHE A 568 -5.86 21.34 12.16
CA PHE A 568 -6.03 21.62 10.73
C PHE A 568 -5.39 22.93 10.19
N LYS A 569 -5.21 23.95 11.02
CA LYS A 569 -4.74 25.29 10.61
C LYS A 569 -3.21 25.45 10.82
N LYS A 570 -2.43 24.46 10.36
CA LYS A 570 -0.95 24.47 10.49
C LYS A 570 -0.30 23.68 9.40
N MET A 571 0.98 23.93 9.16
CA MET A 571 1.79 23.12 8.26
C MET A 571 2.41 21.92 9.02
N PRO A 572 2.53 20.75 8.40
CA PRO A 572 3.21 19.61 9.01
C PRO A 572 4.70 19.93 9.25
N ILE A 573 5.25 19.41 10.34
CA ILE A 573 6.67 19.64 10.71
C ILE A 573 7.64 19.04 9.68
N SER A 574 7.22 17.99 8.95
CA SER A 574 8.02 17.32 7.92
C SER A 574 7.16 16.79 6.79
N PHE A 575 7.74 16.60 5.60
CA PHE A 575 7.07 16.01 4.44
C PHE A 575 8.03 15.04 3.72
N PRO A 576 7.61 13.78 3.43
CA PRO A 576 6.43 13.10 3.95
C PRO A 576 6.50 12.89 5.46
N TYR A 577 5.36 13.00 6.15
CA TYR A 577 5.29 12.90 7.60
C TYR A 577 5.39 11.45 8.08
N CYS A 578 6.30 11.15 9.00
CA CYS A 578 6.55 9.78 9.45
C CYS A 578 5.69 9.42 10.66
N VAL A 579 4.90 8.34 10.54
CA VAL A 579 4.09 7.75 11.61
C VAL A 579 4.51 6.30 11.82
N THR A 580 4.66 5.86 13.05
CA THR A 580 4.92 4.46 13.38
C THR A 580 3.73 3.86 14.12
N VAL A 581 3.22 2.75 13.61
CA VAL A 581 2.21 1.92 14.26
C VAL A 581 2.91 0.70 14.83
N ARG A 582 2.98 0.60 16.15
CA ARG A 582 3.62 -0.53 16.85
C ARG A 582 2.57 -1.38 17.54
N VAL A 583 2.59 -2.68 17.25
CA VAL A 583 1.64 -3.68 17.74
C VAL A 583 2.35 -4.55 18.77
N GLY A 584 1.82 -4.60 20.00
CA GLY A 584 2.36 -5.38 21.11
C GLY A 584 1.85 -6.81 21.15
N GLN A 585 2.37 -7.58 22.10
CA GLN A 585 1.94 -8.95 22.36
C GLN A 585 0.48 -8.98 22.86
N PRO A 586 -0.33 -9.94 22.41
CA PRO A 586 -1.70 -10.07 22.85
C PRO A 586 -1.78 -10.54 24.32
N PHE A 587 -2.64 -9.91 25.10
CA PHE A 587 -3.00 -10.34 26.45
C PHE A 587 -4.23 -11.24 26.41
N THR A 588 -4.26 -12.23 27.30
CA THR A 588 -5.47 -13.00 27.58
C THR A 588 -6.48 -12.14 28.34
N PRO A 589 -7.79 -12.27 28.10
CA PRO A 589 -8.82 -11.39 28.66
C PRO A 589 -8.85 -11.33 30.19
N GLY A 590 -8.55 -12.45 30.86
CA GLY A 590 -8.54 -12.54 32.33
C GLY A 590 -7.29 -11.95 33.01
N ALA A 591 -6.20 -11.78 32.26
CA ALA A 591 -4.91 -11.35 32.81
C ALA A 591 -4.65 -9.84 32.69
N ILE A 592 -5.59 -9.07 32.10
CA ILE A 592 -5.38 -7.65 31.82
C ILE A 592 -6.12 -6.75 32.81
N SER A 593 -5.40 -5.82 33.42
CA SER A 593 -5.94 -4.69 34.19
C SER A 593 -5.82 -3.39 33.36
N GLN A 594 -6.48 -2.32 33.84
CA GLN A 594 -6.36 -0.99 33.23
C GLN A 594 -4.91 -0.50 33.21
N VAL A 595 -4.23 -0.62 34.33
CA VAL A 595 -2.83 -0.20 34.51
C VAL A 595 -1.90 -1.04 33.65
N THR A 596 -2.07 -2.37 33.63
CA THR A 596 -1.25 -3.26 32.77
C THR A 596 -1.39 -2.92 31.30
N CYS A 597 -2.62 -2.61 30.83
CA CYS A 597 -2.87 -2.23 29.45
C CYS A 597 -2.23 -0.88 29.10
N GLN A 598 -2.35 0.11 29.98
CA GLN A 598 -1.72 1.42 29.80
C GLN A 598 -0.20 1.29 29.77
N ASN A 599 0.40 0.56 30.70
CA ASN A 599 1.84 0.33 30.74
C ASN A 599 2.35 -0.37 29.46
N ALA A 600 1.60 -1.33 28.94
CA ALA A 600 1.97 -1.99 27.68
C ALA A 600 1.97 -1.02 26.50
N VAL A 601 0.97 -0.15 26.39
CA VAL A 601 0.93 0.88 25.33
C VAL A 601 2.06 1.90 25.50
N MET A 602 2.38 2.31 26.72
CA MET A 602 3.50 3.21 27.02
C MET A 602 4.84 2.56 26.72
N GLU A 603 5.03 1.27 26.98
CA GLU A 603 6.25 0.53 26.66
C GLU A 603 6.46 0.47 25.13
N LEU A 604 5.40 0.25 24.35
CA LEU A 604 5.48 0.35 22.87
C LEU A 604 5.91 1.76 22.44
N GLY A 605 5.46 2.79 23.13
CA GLY A 605 5.86 4.18 22.92
C GLY A 605 7.34 4.39 23.22
N ARG A 606 7.84 3.87 24.32
CA ARG A 606 9.26 3.92 24.72
C ARG A 606 10.14 3.27 23.63
N LEU A 607 9.76 2.09 23.16
CA LEU A 607 10.49 1.39 22.08
C LEU A 607 10.50 2.18 20.78
N SER A 608 9.38 2.79 20.40
CA SER A 608 9.27 3.60 19.18
C SER A 608 10.10 4.88 19.28
N PHE A 609 10.07 5.55 20.43
CA PHE A 609 10.89 6.72 20.73
C PHE A 609 12.37 6.38 20.65
N THR A 610 12.80 5.26 21.24
CA THR A 610 14.18 4.75 21.19
C THR A 610 14.65 4.54 19.76
N GLU A 611 13.81 3.95 18.90
CA GLU A 611 14.16 3.77 17.49
C GLU A 611 14.25 5.09 16.72
N ARG A 612 13.37 6.05 17.00
CA ARG A 612 13.46 7.39 16.41
C ARG A 612 14.74 8.08 16.82
N LEU A 613 15.14 7.97 18.09
CA LEU A 613 16.36 8.56 18.61
C LEU A 613 17.61 8.01 17.89
N LYS A 614 17.64 6.67 17.66
CA LYS A 614 18.73 6.01 16.93
C LYS A 614 18.80 6.41 15.44
N LYS A 615 17.66 6.69 14.81
CA LYS A 615 17.56 7.06 13.39
C LYS A 615 17.74 8.56 13.14
N LYS A 616 17.49 9.40 14.13
CA LYS A 616 17.65 10.85 13.97
C LYS A 616 19.11 11.23 14.07
N LEU A 617 19.51 11.82 13.00
CA LEU A 617 20.62 12.69 12.67
C LEU A 617 21.43 13.24 13.84
N LEU A 618 22.65 13.14 13.62
CA LEU A 618 23.76 13.91 14.14
C LEU A 618 23.29 15.22 14.77
N LEU A 619 23.27 15.25 16.09
CA LEU A 619 23.13 16.48 16.88
C LEU A 619 24.01 17.60 16.32
N LYS A 620 25.13 17.22 15.69
CA LYS A 620 26.06 18.10 14.95
C LYS A 620 25.36 18.94 13.86
N ASP A 621 24.38 18.39 13.12
CA ASP A 621 23.67 19.15 12.07
C ASP A 621 22.67 20.16 12.66
N LEU A 622 22.01 19.78 13.78
CA LEU A 622 21.15 20.69 14.53
C LEU A 622 21.96 21.84 15.16
N LEU A 623 23.11 21.53 15.74
CA LEU A 623 24.02 22.51 16.29
C LEU A 623 24.58 23.45 15.20
N ASN A 624 24.97 22.91 14.06
CA ASN A 624 25.46 23.73 12.93
C ASN A 624 24.38 24.69 12.44
N LYS A 625 23.14 24.26 12.34
CA LYS A 625 22.03 25.09 11.86
C LYS A 625 21.61 26.16 12.88
N ASN A 626 21.46 25.79 14.14
CA ASN A 626 20.84 26.62 15.15
C ASN A 626 21.86 27.39 16.01
N PHE A 627 23.02 26.80 16.25
CA PHE A 627 24.03 27.38 17.11
C PHE A 627 25.10 28.17 16.33
N PHE A 628 25.75 27.56 15.36
CA PHE A 628 26.87 28.18 14.66
C PHE A 628 26.48 29.18 13.55
N LYS A 629 25.29 29.09 12.99
CA LYS A 629 24.79 29.99 11.93
C LYS A 629 24.04 31.21 12.45
N ARG A 630 23.59 31.16 13.71
CA ARG A 630 22.88 32.28 14.31
C ARG A 630 23.88 33.36 14.74
N ARG A 631 23.81 34.52 14.14
CA ARG A 631 24.79 35.60 14.39
C ARG A 631 24.30 36.73 15.30
N ASP A 632 22.98 36.90 15.46
CA ASP A 632 22.41 38.07 16.14
C ASP A 632 21.42 37.70 17.24
N GLY A 633 21.45 38.44 18.32
CA GLY A 633 20.47 38.44 19.41
C GLY A 633 21.04 38.11 20.77
N LEU A 634 20.27 38.46 21.78
CA LEU A 634 20.57 38.17 23.16
C LEU A 634 20.50 36.67 23.42
N PHE A 635 21.53 36.12 24.07
CA PHE A 635 21.55 34.73 24.53
C PHE A 635 21.12 34.62 25.98
N PHE A 636 21.76 35.42 26.86
CA PHE A 636 21.50 35.40 28.29
C PHE A 636 21.58 36.82 28.87
N GLN A 637 20.69 37.14 29.82
CA GLN A 637 20.74 38.33 30.61
C GLN A 637 20.70 37.96 32.10
N THR A 638 21.66 38.44 32.87
CA THR A 638 21.73 38.27 34.32
C THR A 638 20.72 39.14 35.03
N GLU A 639 20.51 38.91 36.34
CA GLU A 639 19.60 39.68 37.18
C GLU A 639 20.05 41.14 37.31
N ASP A 640 21.35 41.41 37.33
CA ASP A 640 21.98 42.74 37.35
C ASP A 640 21.93 43.46 36.00
N GLY A 641 21.36 42.84 34.98
CA GLY A 641 21.20 43.46 33.66
C GLY A 641 22.38 43.19 32.68
N THR A 642 23.40 42.46 33.10
CA THR A 642 24.50 42.10 32.19
C THR A 642 24.02 41.22 31.03
N GLN A 643 24.30 41.62 29.80
CA GLN A 643 23.87 40.93 28.59
C GLN A 643 25.00 40.14 27.92
N ILE A 644 24.72 38.89 27.52
CA ILE A 644 25.60 38.06 26.75
C ILE A 644 24.94 37.78 25.41
N LEU A 645 25.58 38.23 24.33
CA LEU A 645 25.12 37.99 22.98
C LEU A 645 25.41 36.55 22.56
N HIS A 646 24.63 36.01 21.63
CA HIS A 646 24.80 34.67 21.10
C HIS A 646 26.17 34.48 20.44
N THR A 647 26.70 35.50 19.78
CA THR A 647 28.05 35.51 19.18
C THR A 647 29.15 35.37 20.22
N ASP A 648 29.01 36.04 21.37
CA ASP A 648 30.02 35.98 22.45
C ASP A 648 29.96 34.62 23.15
N PHE A 649 28.78 34.08 23.39
CA PHE A 649 28.62 32.75 23.96
C PHE A 649 29.23 31.67 23.05
N VAL A 650 29.00 31.73 21.73
CA VAL A 650 29.63 30.82 20.74
C VAL A 650 31.16 30.96 20.78
N ARG A 651 31.69 32.18 20.93
CA ARG A 651 33.13 32.42 21.05
C ARG A 651 33.70 31.79 22.32
N MET A 652 33.04 31.95 23.47
CA MET A 652 33.40 31.30 24.73
C MET A 652 33.42 29.76 24.64
N VAL A 653 32.45 29.16 23.97
CA VAL A 653 32.39 27.70 23.77
C VAL A 653 33.55 27.20 22.91
N ARG A 654 34.00 27.98 21.91
CA ARG A 654 35.08 27.57 20.97
C ARG A 654 36.50 27.78 21.53
N ARG A 655 36.70 28.74 22.46
CA ARG A 655 38.00 29.04 23.01
C ARG A 655 38.30 28.19 24.26
N THR A 656 39.49 27.62 24.35
CA THR A 656 39.96 26.89 25.51
C THR A 656 40.96 27.77 26.28
N GLY A 657 40.85 27.79 27.62
CA GLY A 657 41.83 28.47 28.47
C GLY A 657 41.49 29.90 28.86
N GLU A 658 40.30 30.43 28.53
CA GLU A 658 39.83 31.73 29.03
C GLU A 658 39.04 31.57 30.34
N GLU A 659 39.06 32.55 31.22
CA GLU A 659 38.20 32.64 32.39
C GLU A 659 36.77 33.01 31.94
N TYR A 660 35.84 32.23 32.35
CA TYR A 660 34.41 32.45 32.06
C TYR A 660 33.65 32.85 33.32
N PRO A 661 32.55 33.62 33.22
CA PRO A 661 31.66 33.84 34.32
C PRO A 661 31.26 32.53 34.99
N VAL A 662 31.34 32.48 36.32
CA VAL A 662 31.12 31.25 37.10
C VAL A 662 29.80 30.58 36.79
N TYR A 663 28.75 31.37 36.57
CA TYR A 663 27.43 30.89 36.23
C TYR A 663 27.31 30.26 34.83
N LEU A 664 28.24 30.53 33.90
CA LEU A 664 28.26 29.92 32.55
C LEU A 664 29.24 28.77 32.43
N LYS A 665 30.13 28.57 33.39
CA LYS A 665 31.20 27.56 33.29
C LYS A 665 30.64 26.15 33.03
N SER A 666 29.67 25.73 33.81
CA SER A 666 29.04 24.41 33.64
C SER A 666 28.35 24.27 32.29
N TRP A 667 27.70 25.32 31.78
CA TRP A 667 27.03 25.30 30.48
C TRP A 667 28.03 25.16 29.32
N ILE A 668 29.14 25.88 29.39
CA ILE A 668 30.22 25.84 28.39
C ILE A 668 30.86 24.44 28.36
N GLU A 669 31.15 23.87 29.53
CA GLU A 669 31.73 22.53 29.68
C GLU A 669 30.81 21.44 29.14
N ASP A 670 29.51 21.52 29.39
CA ASP A 670 28.53 20.59 28.88
C ASP A 670 28.41 20.67 27.36
N ILE A 671 28.34 21.87 26.79
CA ILE A 671 28.23 22.05 25.34
C ILE A 671 29.53 21.58 24.64
N ARG A 672 30.69 21.82 25.20
CA ARG A 672 31.96 21.29 24.70
C ARG A 672 31.97 19.77 24.69
N GLY A 673 31.60 19.14 25.81
CA GLY A 673 31.52 17.68 25.87
C GLY A 673 30.60 17.07 24.82
N VAL A 674 29.50 17.73 24.48
CA VAL A 674 28.60 17.30 23.37
C VAL A 674 29.30 17.51 22.02
N ILE A 675 29.95 18.62 21.78
CA ILE A 675 30.65 18.92 20.51
C ILE A 675 31.86 17.98 20.31
N GLU A 676 32.55 17.62 21.37
CA GLU A 676 33.70 16.69 21.39
C GLU A 676 33.31 15.23 21.22
N GLY A 677 32.02 14.92 21.20
CA GLY A 677 31.52 13.60 20.86
C GLY A 677 31.13 12.72 22.05
N ASN A 678 30.92 13.29 23.24
CA ASN A 678 30.37 12.52 24.37
C ASN A 678 28.98 11.99 24.08
N GLN A 679 28.88 10.68 23.75
CA GLN A 679 27.67 10.04 23.29
C GLN A 679 26.54 10.09 24.34
N ILE A 680 26.87 10.00 25.63
CA ILE A 680 25.89 10.05 26.72
C ILE A 680 25.25 11.44 26.76
N LYS A 681 26.06 12.51 26.77
CA LYS A 681 25.56 13.89 26.76
C LYS A 681 24.77 14.21 25.48
N GLN A 682 25.22 13.72 24.32
CA GLN A 682 24.48 13.86 23.05
C GLN A 682 23.09 13.21 23.11
N ASN A 683 23.00 12.00 23.66
CA ASN A 683 21.73 11.27 23.80
C ASN A 683 20.77 11.99 24.78
N VAL A 684 21.28 12.52 25.90
CA VAL A 684 20.49 13.30 26.86
C VAL A 684 19.87 14.53 26.19
N VAL A 685 20.72 15.35 25.54
CA VAL A 685 20.24 16.57 24.86
C VAL A 685 19.23 16.27 23.77
N LEU A 686 19.52 15.29 22.92
CA LEU A 686 18.63 14.93 21.82
C LEU A 686 17.29 14.35 22.32
N SER A 687 17.33 13.51 23.35
CA SER A 687 16.11 12.93 23.92
C SER A 687 15.24 14.00 24.60
N ASN A 688 15.82 14.90 25.37
CA ASN A 688 15.10 16.00 26.00
C ASN A 688 14.48 16.93 24.94
N TRP A 689 15.25 17.30 23.92
CA TRP A 689 14.74 18.10 22.80
C TRP A 689 13.55 17.42 22.10
N MET A 690 13.65 16.14 21.76
CA MET A 690 12.57 15.40 21.11
C MET A 690 11.32 15.32 22.00
N ARG A 691 11.46 15.03 23.29
CA ARG A 691 10.35 14.93 24.24
C ARG A 691 9.59 16.24 24.39
N LEU A 692 10.33 17.35 24.59
CA LEU A 692 9.71 18.65 24.77
C LEU A 692 9.09 19.19 23.49
N GLN A 693 9.68 18.89 22.33
CA GLN A 693 9.08 19.24 21.04
C GLN A 693 7.74 18.52 20.80
N GLU A 694 7.52 17.37 21.44
CA GLU A 694 6.26 16.61 21.38
C GLU A 694 5.22 17.08 22.41
N THR A 695 5.50 18.12 23.19
CA THR A 695 4.55 18.75 24.10
C THR A 695 4.02 20.05 23.52
N HIS A 696 2.75 20.33 23.78
CA HIS A 696 2.12 21.58 23.38
C HIS A 696 2.76 22.81 24.08
N PHE A 697 3.33 22.63 25.28
CA PHE A 697 3.88 23.72 26.10
C PHE A 697 5.06 24.43 25.47
N TRP A 698 5.78 23.74 24.56
CA TRP A 698 6.94 24.32 23.89
C TRP A 698 6.56 25.35 22.81
N ASP A 699 5.32 25.39 22.42
CA ASP A 699 4.81 26.36 21.45
C ASP A 699 4.59 27.75 22.07
N TYR A 700 4.56 27.85 23.41
CA TYR A 700 4.43 29.14 24.09
C TYR A 700 5.64 30.03 23.83
N GLN A 701 5.39 31.32 23.62
CA GLN A 701 6.45 32.30 23.30
C GLN A 701 7.27 32.70 24.52
N LYS A 702 6.71 32.59 25.74
CA LYS A 702 7.36 32.86 27.01
C LYS A 702 7.23 31.65 27.93
N ILE A 703 8.35 31.15 28.45
CA ILE A 703 8.39 29.96 29.33
C ILE A 703 9.19 30.36 30.58
N LYS A 704 8.59 30.22 31.76
CA LYS A 704 9.22 30.45 33.06
C LYS A 704 9.62 29.13 33.68
N VAL A 705 10.86 29.00 34.18
CA VAL A 705 11.39 27.81 34.85
C VAL A 705 11.88 28.22 36.22
N MET A 706 11.37 27.57 37.28
CA MET A 706 11.75 27.92 38.68
C MET A 706 13.16 27.43 39.02
N LYS A 707 13.94 28.21 39.78
CA LYS A 707 15.31 27.87 40.19
C LYS A 707 15.40 26.71 41.19
N ALA A 708 14.31 26.32 41.82
CA ALA A 708 14.30 25.20 42.76
C ALA A 708 14.75 23.86 42.16
N ASP A 709 14.57 23.68 40.85
CA ASP A 709 14.94 22.48 40.10
C ASP A 709 16.37 22.56 39.54
N GLU A 710 17.37 22.33 40.36
CA GLU A 710 18.79 22.46 39.97
C GLU A 710 19.20 21.59 38.77
N ILE A 711 18.63 20.39 38.63
CA ILE A 711 18.97 19.48 37.54
C ILE A 711 18.41 19.99 36.22
N TRP A 712 17.19 20.49 36.23
CA TRP A 712 16.56 21.13 35.06
C TRP A 712 17.37 22.34 34.59
N LEU A 713 17.80 23.19 35.53
CA LEU A 713 18.48 24.43 35.22
C LEU A 713 19.85 24.19 34.62
N LYS A 714 20.66 23.32 35.20
CA LYS A 714 22.03 23.08 34.76
C LYS A 714 22.09 22.37 33.39
N GLN A 715 21.15 21.50 33.12
CA GLN A 715 21.24 20.63 31.93
C GLN A 715 20.31 21.02 30.80
N PHE A 716 19.24 21.77 31.03
CA PHE A 716 18.23 22.09 30.03
C PHE A 716 18.29 23.54 29.52
N LEU A 717 18.44 24.50 30.38
CA LEU A 717 18.38 25.93 30.02
C LEU A 717 19.34 26.35 28.90
N PRO A 718 20.66 25.98 28.93
CA PRO A 718 21.53 26.36 27.85
C PRO A 718 21.12 25.79 26.51
N TRP A 719 20.60 24.56 26.51
CA TRP A 719 20.10 23.89 25.31
C TRP A 719 18.80 24.49 24.79
N ALA A 720 17.95 25.03 25.68
CA ALA A 720 16.74 25.76 25.27
C ALA A 720 17.09 27.01 24.47
N GLY A 721 18.07 27.78 24.91
CA GLY A 721 18.56 28.93 24.16
C GLY A 721 19.14 28.53 22.79
N ILE A 722 19.92 27.46 22.74
CA ILE A 722 20.65 27.00 21.56
C ILE A 722 19.70 26.36 20.54
N MET A 723 18.93 25.37 20.95
CA MET A 723 18.15 24.53 20.06
C MET A 723 16.89 25.21 19.52
N TRP A 724 16.24 26.03 20.35
CA TRP A 724 15.02 26.76 19.98
C TRP A 724 15.21 28.25 19.76
N GLY A 725 16.43 28.74 19.95
CA GLY A 725 16.74 30.13 19.70
C GLY A 725 16.04 31.11 20.62
N ARG A 726 15.83 30.76 21.86
CA ARG A 726 15.22 31.62 22.89
C ARG A 726 16.26 32.44 23.60
N SER A 727 15.91 33.67 23.99
CA SER A 727 16.70 34.48 24.91
C SER A 727 16.35 34.10 26.36
N ILE A 728 17.35 34.03 27.23
CA ILE A 728 17.21 33.62 28.62
C ILE A 728 17.39 34.83 29.49
N TYR A 729 16.45 35.11 30.36
CA TYR A 729 16.47 36.21 31.33
C TYR A 729 16.46 35.64 32.73
N ASP A 730 17.46 35.99 33.54
CA ASP A 730 17.48 35.68 34.98
C ASP A 730 16.57 36.67 35.72
N GLN A 731 15.61 36.16 36.51
CA GLN A 731 14.64 36.95 37.27
C GLN A 731 14.79 36.79 38.78
N GLY A 732 15.95 36.31 39.28
CA GLY A 732 16.23 36.09 40.69
C GLY A 732 15.78 34.71 41.17
N ASP A 733 14.51 34.43 41.20
CA ASP A 733 13.89 33.17 41.65
C ASP A 733 13.63 32.18 40.48
N SER A 734 13.73 32.63 39.25
CA SER A 734 13.37 31.90 38.05
C SER A 734 14.13 32.38 36.81
N TYR A 735 14.06 31.58 35.73
CA TYR A 735 14.52 31.99 34.41
C TYR A 735 13.34 32.11 33.44
N LEU A 736 13.30 33.21 32.68
CA LEU A 736 12.31 33.44 31.64
C LEU A 736 12.95 33.24 30.26
N LEU A 737 12.44 32.25 29.50
CA LEU A 737 12.81 31.96 28.11
C LEU A 737 11.84 32.70 27.16
N VAL A 738 12.37 33.58 26.34
CA VAL A 738 11.56 34.41 25.44
C VAL A 738 11.87 34.13 23.98
N SER A 739 10.85 33.84 23.17
CA SER A 739 11.01 33.69 21.73
C SER A 739 11.23 35.04 21.06
N LYS A 740 11.95 35.10 19.93
CA LYS A 740 12.11 36.32 19.12
C LYS A 740 10.78 36.93 18.64
N THR A 741 9.73 36.11 18.54
CA THR A 741 8.38 36.55 18.11
C THR A 741 7.47 36.94 19.28
N ALA A 742 7.95 36.86 20.52
CA ALA A 742 7.12 37.11 21.68
C ALA A 742 6.73 38.60 21.79
N GLN A 743 5.45 38.85 22.00
CA GLN A 743 4.88 40.15 22.28
C GLN A 743 4.79 40.38 23.82
N VAL A 744 4.62 41.61 24.27
CA VAL A 744 4.44 41.92 25.70
C VAL A 744 3.22 41.19 26.27
N SER A 745 2.14 41.06 25.49
CA SER A 745 0.89 40.37 25.85
C SER A 745 0.95 38.82 25.71
N SER A 746 2.10 38.24 25.26
CA SER A 746 2.17 36.77 25.12
C SER A 746 2.07 36.08 26.48
N PRO A 747 1.26 35.03 26.61
CA PRO A 747 1.07 34.30 27.86
C PRO A 747 2.34 33.63 28.34
N ILE A 748 2.52 33.55 29.65
CA ILE A 748 3.67 32.87 30.30
C ILE A 748 3.18 31.50 30.76
N ILE A 749 3.96 30.46 30.50
CA ILE A 749 3.79 29.15 31.10
C ILE A 749 4.95 28.83 32.06
N THR A 750 4.64 28.35 33.25
CA THR A 750 5.65 27.91 34.22
C THR A 750 5.79 26.39 34.13
N LEU A 751 7.01 25.89 33.99
CA LEU A 751 7.35 24.48 33.87
C LEU A 751 8.15 24.03 35.10
N SER A 752 7.81 22.84 35.64
CA SER A 752 8.57 22.08 36.61
C SER A 752 8.45 20.59 36.29
N GLY A 753 9.18 19.72 36.97
CA GLY A 753 9.07 18.28 36.81
C GLY A 753 10.26 17.48 37.32
N LEU A 754 10.18 16.16 37.19
CA LEU A 754 11.22 15.22 37.60
C LEU A 754 12.22 14.99 36.48
N ALA A 755 13.51 14.94 36.82
CA ALA A 755 14.59 14.58 35.90
C ALA A 755 15.45 13.46 36.49
N THR A 756 16.09 12.66 35.64
CA THR A 756 17.07 11.65 36.06
C THR A 756 18.35 12.30 36.55
N LYS A 757 19.14 11.59 37.38
CA LYS A 757 20.47 12.06 37.86
C LYS A 757 21.42 12.40 36.72
N LYS A 758 21.24 11.80 35.55
CA LYS A 758 22.05 12.09 34.35
C LYS A 758 21.39 13.12 33.42
N GLY A 759 20.32 13.78 33.85
CA GLY A 759 19.72 14.94 33.19
C GLY A 759 18.61 14.65 32.15
N GLY A 760 18.09 13.41 32.11
CA GLY A 760 16.93 13.11 31.31
C GLY A 760 15.65 13.66 31.95
N ILE A 761 14.91 14.53 31.27
CA ILE A 761 13.61 15.02 31.76
C ILE A 761 12.58 13.90 31.63
N VAL A 762 11.94 13.54 32.76
CA VAL A 762 11.03 12.39 32.88
C VAL A 762 9.57 12.84 32.90
N THR A 763 9.25 13.83 33.72
CA THR A 763 7.88 14.33 33.87
C THR A 763 7.82 15.82 33.57
N LEU A 764 6.61 16.32 33.32
CA LEU A 764 6.33 17.74 33.11
C LEU A 764 5.08 18.14 33.88
N ASN A 765 5.24 19.16 34.72
CA ASN A 765 4.16 19.85 35.41
C ASN A 765 4.12 21.29 34.90
N ALA A 766 3.02 21.69 34.29
CA ALA A 766 2.96 22.95 33.57
C ALA A 766 1.77 23.82 34.02
N LEU A 767 2.05 24.97 34.64
CA LEU A 767 1.07 25.95 35.07
C LEU A 767 1.02 27.11 34.07
N SER A 768 -0.15 27.50 33.61
CA SER A 768 -0.35 28.70 32.79
C SER A 768 -1.58 29.46 33.24
N ASP A 769 -1.43 30.79 33.35
CA ASP A 769 -2.51 31.68 33.68
C ASP A 769 -3.59 31.79 32.59
N SER A 770 -3.31 31.29 31.40
CA SER A 770 -4.17 31.42 30.22
C SER A 770 -4.60 30.08 29.59
N LEU A 771 -4.31 28.96 30.23
CA LEU A 771 -4.75 27.63 29.75
C LEU A 771 -6.24 27.45 30.03
N THR A 772 -7.08 27.93 29.11
CA THR A 772 -8.51 27.56 29.04
C THR A 772 -8.60 26.16 28.49
N ILE A 773 -8.81 25.18 29.36
CA ILE A 773 -9.09 23.79 28.97
C ILE A 773 -10.59 23.69 28.71
N PRO A 774 -11.04 23.24 27.52
CA PRO A 774 -12.47 23.09 27.25
C PRO A 774 -13.15 22.09 28.18
N GLU A 775 -14.37 22.39 28.54
CA GLU A 775 -15.19 21.85 29.62
C GLU A 775 -15.44 20.32 29.66
N GLN A 776 -15.12 19.56 28.63
CA GLN A 776 -15.37 18.11 28.60
C GLN A 776 -14.10 17.32 28.96
N ASN A 777 -14.09 16.68 30.12
CA ASN A 777 -13.00 15.90 30.74
C ASN A 777 -11.83 16.76 31.26
N GLU A 778 -12.07 17.86 31.91
CA GLU A 778 -11.07 18.79 32.45
C GLU A 778 -9.98 18.11 33.28
N SER A 779 -10.33 17.17 34.15
CA SER A 779 -9.36 16.47 35.01
C SER A 779 -8.29 15.67 34.23
N LYS A 780 -8.65 15.04 33.10
CA LYS A 780 -7.73 14.23 32.30
C LYS A 780 -6.79 15.02 31.43
N GLN A 781 -7.19 16.23 31.02
CA GLN A 781 -6.36 17.12 30.20
C GLN A 781 -5.50 18.05 31.05
N LYS A 782 -5.66 18.05 32.36
CA LYS A 782 -4.80 18.84 33.28
C LYS A 782 -3.34 18.51 33.07
N VAL A 783 -2.54 19.54 33.12
CA VAL A 783 -1.08 19.47 32.94
C VAL A 783 -0.35 19.99 34.17
N TYR A 784 -1.06 20.52 35.13
CA TYR A 784 -0.57 20.96 36.42
C TYR A 784 -1.42 20.39 37.55
N LYS A 785 -0.74 19.94 38.61
CA LYS A 785 -1.33 19.57 39.88
C LYS A 785 -0.34 19.83 40.98
N GLU A 786 -0.77 20.55 42.02
CA GLU A 786 0.08 20.81 43.21
C GLU A 786 0.49 19.50 43.89
N ASN A 787 1.68 19.50 44.47
CA ASN A 787 2.27 18.37 45.20
C ASN A 787 2.43 17.10 44.33
N THR A 788 2.66 17.27 43.01
CA THR A 788 3.00 16.17 42.11
C THR A 788 4.22 16.52 41.29
N GLU A 789 4.93 15.47 40.81
CA GLU A 789 6.08 15.62 39.88
C GLU A 789 5.65 15.84 38.43
N GLY A 790 4.34 15.93 38.16
CA GLY A 790 3.80 16.15 36.82
C GLY A 790 3.47 14.88 36.05
N ARG A 791 3.18 15.03 34.75
CA ARG A 791 2.83 13.92 33.84
C ARG A 791 4.05 13.34 33.16
N LEU A 792 4.04 12.03 32.97
CA LEU A 792 5.12 11.31 32.30
C LEU A 792 5.22 11.72 30.83
N LEU A 793 6.44 12.03 30.40
CA LEU A 793 6.71 12.38 29.01
C LEU A 793 6.81 11.16 28.08
N VAL A 794 6.72 11.41 26.78
CA VAL A 794 6.85 10.36 25.75
C VAL A 794 8.22 9.67 25.83
N GLY A 795 8.25 8.37 25.58
CA GLY A 795 9.47 7.58 25.59
C GLY A 795 9.85 7.01 26.95
N PHE A 796 8.94 7.07 27.92
CA PHE A 796 9.07 6.37 29.19
C PHE A 796 7.97 5.33 29.35
N SER A 797 8.26 4.28 30.12
CA SER A 797 7.32 3.27 30.56
C SER A 797 7.42 3.07 32.07
N THR A 798 6.42 2.46 32.65
CA THR A 798 6.38 2.17 34.08
C THR A 798 6.34 0.67 34.35
N PHE A 799 6.95 0.22 35.40
CA PHE A 799 6.94 -1.17 35.86
C PHE A 799 7.00 -1.26 37.39
N GLU A 800 6.60 -2.39 37.91
CA GLU A 800 6.70 -2.67 39.35
C GLU A 800 7.83 -3.66 39.62
N LYS A 801 8.62 -3.39 40.66
CA LYS A 801 9.71 -4.24 41.13
C LYS A 801 9.74 -4.22 42.68
N GLU A 802 9.67 -5.38 43.28
CA GLU A 802 9.71 -5.54 44.76
C GLU A 802 8.66 -4.68 45.50
N GLY A 803 7.45 -4.53 44.93
CA GLY A 803 6.37 -3.73 45.48
C GLY A 803 6.53 -2.21 45.37
N ALA A 804 7.51 -1.73 44.61
CA ALA A 804 7.70 -0.33 44.34
C ALA A 804 7.52 -0.03 42.82
N SER A 805 7.00 1.13 42.49
CA SER A 805 6.82 1.59 41.10
C SER A 805 8.07 2.30 40.62
N TYR A 806 8.46 2.00 39.40
CA TYR A 806 9.62 2.58 38.72
C TYR A 806 9.26 3.09 37.32
N ILE A 807 10.01 4.10 36.86
CA ILE A 807 9.97 4.60 35.48
C ILE A 807 11.26 4.17 34.80
N LEU A 808 11.15 3.66 33.57
CA LEU A 808 12.27 3.26 32.72
C LEU A 808 12.24 4.01 31.37
N GLY A 809 13.38 4.50 30.92
CA GLY A 809 13.50 5.12 29.60
C GLY A 809 14.88 5.67 29.29
N LEU A 810 15.07 6.10 28.03
CA LEU A 810 16.28 6.78 27.59
C LEU A 810 16.40 8.18 28.26
N PRO A 811 17.62 8.68 28.43
CA PRO A 811 18.78 8.36 27.56
C PRO A 811 19.61 7.14 27.98
N ASN A 812 19.49 6.67 29.20
CA ASN A 812 20.44 5.70 29.75
C ASN A 812 19.77 4.43 30.31
N GLU A 813 18.45 4.25 30.06
CA GLU A 813 17.65 3.17 30.65
C GLU A 813 17.76 3.12 32.19
N GLU A 814 17.81 4.30 32.79
CA GLU A 814 17.88 4.46 34.23
C GLU A 814 16.52 4.16 34.86
N GLU A 815 16.50 3.31 35.90
CA GLU A 815 15.29 3.07 36.70
C GLU A 815 15.13 4.24 37.69
N VAL A 816 14.00 4.95 37.60
CA VAL A 816 13.66 6.01 38.56
C VAL A 816 12.52 5.55 39.41
N LYS A 817 12.75 5.42 40.73
CA LYS A 817 11.69 5.06 41.67
C LYS A 817 10.71 6.21 41.85
N ILE A 818 9.42 5.92 41.87
CA ILE A 818 8.34 6.87 42.08
C ILE A 818 7.39 6.35 43.17
N SER A 819 6.63 7.25 43.79
CA SER A 819 5.60 6.87 44.77
C SER A 819 4.32 6.31 44.16
N GLY A 820 4.16 6.37 42.84
CA GLY A 820 3.02 5.90 42.09
C GLY A 820 2.38 6.97 41.22
N PHE A 821 1.18 6.67 40.72
CA PHE A 821 0.35 7.61 39.98
C PHE A 821 -0.97 7.86 40.75
N ASP A 822 -1.47 9.08 40.63
CA ASP A 822 -2.82 9.37 41.09
C ASP A 822 -3.87 8.97 40.02
N GLU A 823 -5.17 9.10 40.34
CA GLU A 823 -6.28 8.75 39.44
C GLU A 823 -6.29 9.61 38.15
N GLU A 824 -5.67 10.76 38.18
CA GLU A 824 -5.55 11.68 37.02
C GLU A 824 -4.30 11.41 36.17
N GLY A 825 -3.41 10.48 36.61
CA GLY A 825 -2.20 10.07 35.90
C GLY A 825 -0.99 10.98 36.14
N PHE A 826 -0.95 11.73 37.22
CA PHE A 826 0.23 12.47 37.67
C PHE A 826 1.12 11.60 38.56
N VAL A 827 2.43 11.76 38.41
CA VAL A 827 3.42 11.10 39.26
C VAL A 827 3.39 11.74 40.65
N LEU A 828 3.18 10.92 41.70
CA LEU A 828 3.18 11.41 43.06
C LEU A 828 4.59 11.75 43.52
N SER A 829 4.73 12.86 44.26
CA SER A 829 5.98 13.25 44.88
C SER A 829 6.40 12.18 45.89
N SER A 830 7.67 11.86 45.98
CA SER A 830 8.25 10.87 46.90
C SER A 830 8.24 11.34 48.31
#